data_424a53f77fd0e03067d1ccd5f2e3b0d8
#
_entry.id   424a53f77fd0e03067d1ccd5f2e3b0d8
#
_cell.length_a   1.000
_cell.length_b   1.000
_cell.length_c   1.000
_cell.angle_alpha   90.00
_cell.angle_beta   90.00
_cell.angle_gamma   90.00
#
_symmetry.space_group_name_H-M   'P 1'
#
loop_
_entity.id
_entity.type
_entity.pdbx_description
1 polymer ?
#
loop_
_entity_poly.entity_id
_entity_poly.type
_entity_poly.pdbx_seq_one_letter_code
_entity_poly.pdbx_strand_id
1 'polypeptide(L)'
;MRRIVLGVLAGAICGAASAVPLEIDTKDSLATAGDFVHTELTPAGQNIASNLYSLLSEPDSPNRRAACAALAAKAAAFDPDKLANRETIALGWLLGKMAEDPSARKFAGHLEEAYWDYFARDDFNGLKTYLMAQYKLPGYEGMDPEKLMMNLNLYQNALIHNSPFRSKWEPVDEIMKLVALKPGDSVIDYGCRQGFYADRFRQIVGDRGMVYCLDNDRGHIDFLQKYIVENDFPNMLATKSSDGDLGLTSNRADVLFINQMYHFVYIYAPRQEQRKLLNSVKKVLRPNGRLIVLDNNPVKGVSGYSLDSRLIVNQLGAYGFEQTVKRQLTPGVYYMEFVNRKGTDFEKNAAAAFGDGESLLHIGSLDSFELTAGGIEAGRLLWNALEKNDPKEATKALAQYDRIIPTENYGGEYTALAWLCTAKFFPERLDPAWTNNPCHVVYRDFFLGDDAKVLREYLARKYKLHKIQDMSISAGLERKIQLEDYILFNNPRREEWEKTSEFVKLFDLKPGIVFGDIGCGPGLYSWLMSRKVGPSGKVLAMDLNTNHLETVKRTCARFGISNIQTHVSGVTSLNLPPDSLDAATMCSLYHIIYAEAEEERDAFVTDMARTIKKGGLLYLMDNSPVTGNTLPYHSNYIAKELVIGQLRHYGFTLVAEHHFLPQRYLLIFRNDREASHGK
;
A
#
# COMPACT_ATOMS: atom_id res chain seq x y z
N MET A 1 -26.20 -22.49 12.11
CA MET A 1 -25.95 -21.48 13.16
C MET A 1 -25.12 -22.09 14.27
N ARG A 2 -23.81 -21.98 14.22
CA ARG A 2 -22.95 -22.23 15.36
C ARG A 2 -21.96 -21.07 15.42
N ARG A 3 -22.15 -20.17 16.38
CA ARG A 3 -21.21 -19.12 16.77
C ARG A 3 -19.99 -19.78 17.39
N ILE A 4 -18.80 -19.51 16.84
CA ILE A 4 -17.56 -19.81 17.52
C ILE A 4 -17.18 -18.53 18.26
N VAL A 5 -17.52 -18.48 19.53
CA VAL A 5 -17.04 -17.49 20.48
C VAL A 5 -15.66 -17.98 20.93
N LEU A 6 -14.60 -17.28 20.56
CA LEU A 6 -13.33 -17.37 21.28
C LEU A 6 -13.51 -16.58 22.57
N GLY A 7 -14.14 -17.23 23.57
CA GLY A 7 -14.32 -16.66 24.88
C GLY A 7 -13.01 -16.70 25.65
N VAL A 8 -12.47 -15.55 25.95
CA VAL A 8 -11.60 -15.39 27.10
C VAL A 8 -12.51 -15.42 28.33
N LEU A 9 -12.41 -16.44 29.14
CA LEU A 9 -13.08 -16.57 30.44
C LEU A 9 -12.67 -15.38 31.33
N ALA A 10 -13.51 -14.35 31.39
CA ALA A 10 -13.42 -13.29 32.38
C ALA A 10 -14.20 -13.75 33.63
N GLY A 11 -13.48 -14.08 34.67
CA GLY A 11 -14.06 -14.25 36.00
C GLY A 11 -14.67 -12.92 36.48
N ALA A 12 -15.91 -12.98 36.93
CA ALA A 12 -16.65 -11.85 37.43
C ALA A 12 -15.97 -11.25 38.66
N ILE A 13 -15.53 -10.00 38.56
CA ILE A 13 -15.33 -9.11 39.70
C ILE A 13 -15.94 -7.75 39.33
N CYS A 14 -16.80 -7.27 40.21
CA CYS A 14 -17.50 -6.00 40.07
C CYS A 14 -16.59 -4.84 39.67
N GLY A 15 -16.98 -4.11 38.63
CA GLY A 15 -16.41 -2.82 38.27
C GLY A 15 -15.46 -2.79 37.07
N ALA A 16 -15.31 -3.88 36.34
CA ALA A 16 -14.49 -3.90 35.11
C ALA A 16 -15.28 -3.38 33.91
N ALA A 17 -14.74 -2.38 33.24
CA ALA A 17 -15.16 -2.06 31.88
C ALA A 17 -15.05 -3.36 31.05
N SER A 18 -16.16 -3.76 30.43
CA SER A 18 -16.23 -4.98 29.62
C SER A 18 -15.25 -4.86 28.46
N ALA A 19 -14.22 -5.71 28.44
CA ALA A 19 -13.44 -5.93 27.24
C ALA A 19 -14.42 -6.30 26.13
N VAL A 20 -14.42 -5.56 25.03
CA VAL A 20 -15.22 -5.90 23.86
C VAL A 20 -14.58 -7.14 23.26
N PRO A 21 -15.28 -8.30 23.20
CA PRO A 21 -14.71 -9.48 22.61
C PRO A 21 -14.41 -9.20 21.13
N LEU A 22 -13.28 -9.67 20.64
CA LEU A 22 -12.97 -9.69 19.23
C LEU A 22 -13.87 -10.75 18.56
N GLU A 23 -15.08 -10.35 18.13
CA GLU A 23 -15.92 -11.21 17.31
C GLU A 23 -15.43 -11.14 15.86
N ILE A 24 -14.75 -12.18 15.41
CA ILE A 24 -14.56 -12.43 13.99
C ILE A 24 -15.86 -13.08 13.50
N ASP A 25 -16.82 -12.28 13.09
CA ASP A 25 -18.06 -12.78 12.50
C ASP A 25 -17.79 -13.19 11.05
N THR A 26 -18.14 -14.44 10.73
CA THR A 26 -17.80 -15.09 9.48
C THR A 26 -18.81 -14.81 8.36
N LYS A 27 -19.83 -13.98 8.55
CA LYS A 27 -20.86 -13.80 7.52
C LYS A 27 -20.89 -12.46 6.81
N ASP A 28 -20.73 -11.35 7.49
CA ASP A 28 -20.93 -10.03 6.85
C ASP A 28 -19.91 -8.97 7.24
N SER A 29 -18.87 -9.35 7.98
CA SER A 29 -17.94 -8.38 8.56
C SER A 29 -16.55 -8.93 8.80
N LEU A 30 -15.90 -9.44 7.75
CA LEU A 30 -14.47 -9.69 7.82
C LEU A 30 -13.75 -8.37 8.07
N ALA A 31 -12.82 -8.37 9.04
CA ALA A 31 -11.96 -7.23 9.25
C ALA A 31 -11.07 -7.07 8.03
N THR A 32 -11.16 -5.97 7.33
CA THR A 32 -10.46 -5.73 6.09
C THR A 32 -9.67 -4.44 6.10
N ALA A 33 -8.55 -4.46 5.41
CA ALA A 33 -7.74 -3.30 5.13
C ALA A 33 -7.33 -3.36 3.67
N GLY A 34 -7.42 -2.26 2.95
CA GLY A 34 -7.10 -2.31 1.54
C GLY A 34 -6.92 -0.97 0.88
N ASP A 35 -6.28 -1.04 -0.26
CA ASP A 35 -6.16 0.04 -1.23
C ASP A 35 -7.14 -0.25 -2.37
N PHE A 36 -7.99 0.71 -2.64
CA PHE A 36 -8.94 0.61 -3.72
C PHE A 36 -8.49 1.45 -4.88
N VAL A 37 -8.09 0.76 -5.88
CA VAL A 37 -7.95 1.16 -7.26
C VAL A 37 -8.08 2.65 -7.53
N HIS A 38 -7.03 3.12 -8.15
CA HIS A 38 -6.88 4.40 -8.83
C HIS A 38 -8.22 4.96 -9.33
N THR A 39 -8.51 6.14 -8.85
CA THR A 39 -9.60 6.95 -9.40
C THR A 39 -9.39 7.10 -10.90
N GLU A 40 -10.11 6.33 -11.71
CA GLU A 40 -10.14 6.55 -13.14
C GLU A 40 -10.67 7.95 -13.41
N LEU A 41 -9.87 8.73 -14.13
CA LEU A 41 -10.28 10.06 -14.57
C LEU A 41 -11.47 9.94 -15.49
N THR A 42 -12.58 10.53 -15.10
CA THR A 42 -13.78 10.50 -15.96
C THR A 42 -13.52 11.32 -17.22
N PRO A 43 -14.03 10.92 -18.40
CA PRO A 43 -13.90 11.71 -19.63
C PRO A 43 -14.39 13.16 -19.48
N ALA A 44 -15.42 13.38 -18.69
CA ALA A 44 -15.92 14.72 -18.41
C ALA A 44 -14.97 15.53 -17.50
N GLY A 45 -14.35 14.92 -16.50
CA GLY A 45 -13.33 15.53 -15.67
C GLY A 45 -12.09 15.88 -16.49
N GLN A 46 -11.65 14.97 -17.36
CA GLN A 46 -10.54 15.22 -18.30
C GLN A 46 -10.82 16.40 -19.22
N ASN A 47 -12.06 16.54 -19.71
CA ASN A 47 -12.46 17.70 -20.51
C ASN A 47 -12.35 19.02 -19.74
N ILE A 48 -12.79 19.05 -18.48
CA ILE A 48 -12.66 20.26 -17.63
C ILE A 48 -11.20 20.61 -17.42
N ALA A 49 -10.35 19.63 -17.07
CA ALA A 49 -8.93 19.85 -16.84
C ALA A 49 -8.18 20.36 -18.09
N SER A 50 -8.47 19.78 -19.27
CA SER A 50 -7.88 20.21 -20.53
C SER A 50 -8.26 21.65 -20.89
N ASN A 51 -9.54 22.02 -20.72
CA ASN A 51 -9.98 23.40 -20.95
C ASN A 51 -9.37 24.37 -19.92
N LEU A 52 -9.29 23.98 -18.64
CA LEU A 52 -8.61 24.78 -17.63
C LEU A 52 -7.15 25.02 -18.03
N TYR A 53 -6.43 23.97 -18.42
CA TYR A 53 -5.03 24.07 -18.86
C TYR A 53 -4.85 25.11 -19.97
N SER A 54 -5.73 25.11 -20.98
CA SER A 54 -5.72 26.10 -22.06
C SER A 54 -5.97 27.50 -21.54
N LEU A 55 -6.99 27.70 -20.70
CA LEU A 55 -7.34 28.99 -20.11
C LEU A 55 -6.26 29.56 -19.18
N LEU A 56 -5.45 28.71 -18.53
CA LEU A 56 -4.32 29.19 -17.73
C LEU A 56 -3.22 29.86 -18.53
N SER A 57 -3.16 29.63 -19.84
CA SER A 57 -2.18 30.26 -20.74
C SER A 57 -2.71 31.50 -21.45
N GLU A 58 -4.01 31.81 -21.29
CA GLU A 58 -4.63 32.99 -21.86
C GLU A 58 -4.51 34.23 -20.96
N PRO A 59 -4.31 35.42 -21.48
CA PRO A 59 -4.34 36.64 -20.69
C PRO A 59 -5.74 36.87 -20.12
N ASP A 60 -5.81 37.52 -18.93
CA ASP A 60 -7.09 37.85 -18.34
C ASP A 60 -7.93 38.76 -19.26
N SER A 61 -9.18 38.38 -19.46
CA SER A 61 -10.14 39.06 -20.30
C SER A 61 -11.57 38.71 -19.92
N PRO A 62 -12.58 39.55 -20.26
CA PRO A 62 -13.97 39.20 -20.05
C PRO A 62 -14.38 37.85 -20.66
N ASN A 63 -13.85 37.52 -21.85
CA ASN A 63 -14.13 36.25 -22.53
C ASN A 63 -13.55 35.04 -21.76
N ARG A 64 -12.27 35.14 -21.31
CA ARG A 64 -11.63 34.14 -20.48
C ARG A 64 -12.42 33.93 -19.17
N ARG A 65 -12.81 35.02 -18.49
CA ARG A 65 -13.61 34.93 -17.25
C ARG A 65 -14.97 34.29 -17.50
N ALA A 66 -15.64 34.58 -18.58
CA ALA A 66 -16.91 33.93 -18.95
C ALA A 66 -16.73 32.41 -19.22
N ALA A 67 -15.65 32.03 -19.90
CA ALA A 67 -15.31 30.63 -20.13
C ALA A 67 -15.01 29.89 -18.80
N CYS A 68 -14.25 30.53 -17.91
CA CYS A 68 -14.00 29.98 -16.56
C CYS A 68 -15.30 29.80 -15.78
N ALA A 69 -16.22 30.77 -15.79
CA ALA A 69 -17.53 30.66 -15.13
C ALA A 69 -18.36 29.49 -15.66
N ALA A 70 -18.39 29.31 -16.98
CA ALA A 70 -19.11 28.21 -17.60
C ALA A 70 -18.54 26.83 -17.23
N LEU A 71 -17.21 26.70 -17.16
CA LEU A 71 -16.57 25.47 -16.73
C LEU A 71 -16.73 25.22 -15.23
N ALA A 72 -16.67 26.26 -14.38
CA ALA A 72 -16.94 26.15 -12.96
C ALA A 72 -18.37 25.61 -12.68
N ALA A 73 -19.36 26.13 -13.44
CA ALA A 73 -20.75 25.62 -13.34
C ALA A 73 -20.86 24.13 -13.73
N LYS A 74 -20.14 23.71 -14.77
CA LYS A 74 -20.09 22.30 -15.16
C LYS A 74 -19.43 21.45 -14.07
N ALA A 75 -18.30 21.89 -13.49
CA ALA A 75 -17.61 21.18 -12.43
C ALA A 75 -18.46 21.06 -11.15
N ALA A 76 -19.27 22.07 -10.84
CA ALA A 76 -20.17 22.09 -9.70
C ALA A 76 -21.32 21.07 -9.81
N ALA A 77 -21.64 20.59 -11.00
CA ALA A 77 -22.70 19.62 -11.26
C ALA A 77 -22.25 18.14 -11.06
N PHE A 78 -20.97 17.91 -10.80
CA PHE A 78 -20.46 16.56 -10.52
C PHE A 78 -20.94 16.08 -9.15
N ASP A 79 -21.23 14.79 -9.06
CA ASP A 79 -21.60 14.11 -7.82
C ASP A 79 -20.40 14.04 -6.86
N PRO A 80 -20.45 14.71 -5.71
CA PRO A 80 -19.34 14.75 -4.76
C PRO A 80 -19.10 13.43 -4.02
N ASP A 81 -20.08 12.53 -3.98
CA ASP A 81 -19.97 11.24 -3.32
C ASP A 81 -19.05 10.29 -4.11
N LYS A 82 -18.86 10.55 -5.39
CA LYS A 82 -17.89 9.81 -6.20
C LYS A 82 -16.50 10.38 -6.02
N LEU A 83 -15.59 9.57 -5.49
CA LEU A 83 -14.19 9.96 -5.21
C LEU A 83 -13.51 10.58 -6.45
N ALA A 84 -13.68 9.98 -7.64
CA ALA A 84 -13.14 10.48 -8.91
C ALA A 84 -13.58 11.90 -9.29
N ASN A 85 -14.68 12.38 -8.72
CA ASN A 85 -15.21 13.71 -9.03
C ASN A 85 -14.66 14.81 -8.12
N ARG A 86 -14.10 14.46 -6.96
CA ARG A 86 -13.68 15.45 -5.95
C ARG A 86 -12.60 16.39 -6.48
N GLU A 87 -11.66 15.88 -7.24
CA GLU A 87 -10.63 16.69 -7.89
C GLU A 87 -11.25 17.65 -8.91
N THR A 88 -12.17 17.18 -9.76
CA THR A 88 -12.87 18.02 -10.73
C THR A 88 -13.67 19.12 -10.04
N ILE A 89 -14.34 18.83 -8.93
CA ILE A 89 -15.07 19.81 -8.13
C ILE A 89 -14.11 20.84 -7.53
N ALA A 90 -12.94 20.40 -7.03
CA ALA A 90 -11.91 21.31 -6.52
C ALA A 90 -11.33 22.23 -7.59
N LEU A 91 -11.06 21.71 -8.80
CA LEU A 91 -10.68 22.53 -9.97
C LEU A 91 -11.78 23.53 -10.33
N GLY A 92 -13.05 23.15 -10.13
CA GLY A 92 -14.20 24.04 -10.29
C GLY A 92 -14.16 25.27 -9.38
N TRP A 93 -13.63 25.14 -8.15
CA TRP A 93 -13.43 26.28 -7.26
C TRP A 93 -12.39 27.26 -7.84
N LEU A 94 -11.25 26.75 -8.31
CA LEU A 94 -10.22 27.59 -8.95
C LEU A 94 -10.77 28.31 -10.19
N LEU A 95 -11.51 27.59 -11.04
CA LEU A 95 -12.21 28.19 -12.20
C LEU A 95 -13.19 29.27 -11.78
N GLY A 96 -13.92 29.07 -10.68
CA GLY A 96 -14.81 30.10 -10.13
C GLY A 96 -14.06 31.37 -9.73
N LYS A 97 -12.90 31.20 -9.08
CA LYS A 97 -12.02 32.34 -8.72
C LYS A 97 -11.36 33.01 -9.93
N MET A 98 -11.04 32.26 -10.98
CA MET A 98 -10.55 32.81 -12.24
C MET A 98 -11.64 33.56 -13.01
N ALA A 99 -12.90 33.27 -12.77
CA ALA A 99 -14.05 33.97 -13.38
C ALA A 99 -14.29 35.36 -12.74
N GLU A 100 -13.79 35.58 -11.51
CA GLU A 100 -13.90 36.87 -10.82
C GLU A 100 -12.90 37.88 -11.41
N ASP A 101 -13.27 39.17 -11.37
CA ASP A 101 -12.32 40.24 -11.68
C ASP A 101 -11.17 40.21 -10.66
N PRO A 102 -9.89 40.19 -11.10
CA PRO A 102 -8.78 40.11 -10.15
C PRO A 102 -8.77 41.21 -9.09
N SER A 103 -9.23 42.41 -9.43
CA SER A 103 -9.31 43.56 -8.51
C SER A 103 -10.45 43.46 -7.48
N ALA A 104 -11.45 42.64 -7.77
CA ALA A 104 -12.64 42.45 -6.91
C ALA A 104 -12.72 41.08 -6.24
N ARG A 105 -11.71 40.22 -6.47
CA ARG A 105 -11.70 38.84 -5.92
C ARG A 105 -11.73 38.88 -4.41
N LYS A 106 -12.60 38.04 -3.82
CA LYS A 106 -12.77 37.91 -2.37
C LYS A 106 -12.59 36.47 -1.92
N PHE A 107 -12.04 36.31 -0.74
CA PHE A 107 -11.88 35.01 -0.07
C PHE A 107 -12.65 35.02 1.24
N ALA A 108 -13.19 33.88 1.67
CA ALA A 108 -13.94 33.76 2.91
C ALA A 108 -13.02 33.78 4.16
N GLY A 109 -11.72 33.57 3.97
CA GLY A 109 -10.75 33.60 5.04
C GLY A 109 -9.31 33.37 4.52
N HIS A 110 -8.35 33.51 5.44
CA HIS A 110 -6.93 33.39 5.10
C HIS A 110 -6.55 32.06 4.44
N LEU A 111 -7.17 30.96 4.83
CA LEU A 111 -6.86 29.65 4.24
C LEU A 111 -7.34 29.54 2.78
N GLU A 112 -8.47 30.14 2.43
CA GLU A 112 -8.92 30.20 1.02
C GLU A 112 -7.99 31.07 0.18
N GLU A 113 -7.52 32.19 0.72
CA GLU A 113 -6.55 33.05 0.05
C GLU A 113 -5.22 32.32 -0.16
N ALA A 114 -4.68 31.70 0.89
CA ALA A 114 -3.46 30.90 0.79
C ALA A 114 -3.60 29.70 -0.17
N TYR A 115 -4.78 29.08 -0.24
CA TYR A 115 -5.07 28.01 -1.20
C TYR A 115 -5.05 28.55 -2.63
N TRP A 116 -5.66 29.69 -2.88
CA TRP A 116 -5.59 30.37 -4.16
C TRP A 116 -4.14 30.70 -4.55
N ASP A 117 -3.40 31.35 -3.68
CA ASP A 117 -2.01 31.77 -3.94
C ASP A 117 -1.08 30.58 -4.19
N TYR A 118 -1.34 29.45 -3.53
CA TYR A 118 -0.59 28.21 -3.76
C TYR A 118 -0.70 27.75 -5.22
N PHE A 119 -1.87 27.82 -5.84
CA PHE A 119 -2.09 27.40 -7.21
C PHE A 119 -1.78 28.51 -8.22
N ALA A 120 -2.00 29.77 -7.86
CA ALA A 120 -1.81 30.92 -8.76
C ALA A 120 -0.36 31.40 -8.88
N ARG A 121 0.52 30.98 -7.96
CA ARG A 121 1.93 31.39 -7.95
C ARG A 121 2.63 31.06 -9.26
N ASP A 122 3.61 31.89 -9.63
CA ASP A 122 4.43 31.72 -10.82
C ASP A 122 3.57 31.54 -12.10
N ASP A 123 2.52 32.33 -12.21
CA ASP A 123 1.56 32.30 -13.34
C ASP A 123 0.97 30.90 -13.55
N PHE A 124 0.54 30.26 -12.45
CA PHE A 124 -0.02 28.91 -12.42
C PHE A 124 0.92 27.79 -12.93
N ASN A 125 2.21 28.04 -12.99
CA ASN A 125 3.16 27.10 -13.58
C ASN A 125 3.10 25.70 -12.92
N GLY A 126 3.00 25.65 -11.60
CA GLY A 126 2.83 24.40 -10.86
C GLY A 126 1.51 23.68 -11.18
N LEU A 127 0.40 24.43 -11.25
CA LEU A 127 -0.90 23.88 -11.62
C LEU A 127 -0.90 23.39 -13.08
N LYS A 128 -0.31 24.15 -14.02
CA LYS A 128 -0.14 23.73 -15.42
C LYS A 128 0.64 22.41 -15.50
N THR A 129 1.75 22.31 -14.77
CA THR A 129 2.57 21.09 -14.69
C THR A 129 1.76 19.91 -14.13
N TYR A 130 1.02 20.13 -13.05
CA TYR A 130 0.14 19.13 -12.48
C TYR A 130 -0.92 18.62 -13.46
N LEU A 131 -1.68 19.55 -14.08
CA LEU A 131 -2.73 19.20 -15.03
C LEU A 131 -2.18 18.42 -16.23
N MET A 132 -1.04 18.88 -16.77
CA MET A 132 -0.36 18.23 -17.88
C MET A 132 -0.01 16.78 -17.56
N ALA A 133 0.53 16.53 -16.37
CA ALA A 133 0.93 15.22 -15.92
C ALA A 133 -0.24 14.31 -15.54
N GLN A 134 -1.14 14.81 -14.69
CA GLN A 134 -2.28 14.05 -14.18
C GLN A 134 -3.22 13.61 -15.30
N TYR A 135 -3.48 14.52 -16.24
CA TYR A 135 -4.42 14.31 -17.33
C TYR A 135 -3.76 13.91 -18.65
N LYS A 136 -2.45 13.63 -18.65
CA LYS A 136 -1.66 13.22 -19.83
C LYS A 136 -1.84 14.18 -21.01
N LEU A 137 -1.80 15.48 -20.72
CA LEU A 137 -1.92 16.52 -21.75
C LEU A 137 -0.63 16.62 -22.57
N PRO A 138 -0.67 17.15 -23.84
CA PRO A 138 0.52 17.25 -24.68
C PRO A 138 1.68 17.95 -23.98
N GLY A 139 2.86 17.37 -24.05
CA GLY A 139 4.09 17.92 -23.48
C GLY A 139 4.55 17.24 -22.16
N TYR A 140 3.78 16.30 -21.61
CA TYR A 140 4.19 15.61 -20.36
C TYR A 140 5.31 14.57 -20.57
N GLU A 141 5.51 14.09 -21.81
CA GLU A 141 6.39 12.97 -22.12
C GLU A 141 7.90 13.24 -21.87
N GLY A 142 8.28 14.48 -21.71
CA GLY A 142 9.69 14.87 -21.45
C GLY A 142 10.01 15.16 -19.98
N MET A 143 9.07 14.96 -19.07
CA MET A 143 9.24 15.33 -17.66
C MET A 143 10.00 14.28 -16.85
N ASP A 144 10.76 14.73 -15.86
CA ASP A 144 11.46 13.85 -14.92
C ASP A 144 10.42 13.07 -14.06
N PRO A 145 10.36 11.72 -14.14
CA PRO A 145 9.34 10.92 -13.49
C PRO A 145 9.28 11.10 -11.96
N GLU A 146 10.41 11.24 -11.27
CA GLU A 146 10.42 11.36 -9.81
C GLU A 146 9.92 12.72 -9.33
N LYS A 147 10.40 13.78 -9.95
CA LYS A 147 9.90 15.14 -9.67
C LYS A 147 8.42 15.25 -9.98
N LEU A 148 7.98 14.56 -11.02
CA LEU A 148 6.60 14.56 -11.45
C LEU A 148 5.70 13.84 -10.45
N MET A 149 6.06 12.63 -10.02
CA MET A 149 5.29 11.87 -9.02
C MET A 149 5.19 12.62 -7.70
N MET A 150 6.28 13.20 -7.23
CA MET A 150 6.28 13.99 -5.99
C MET A 150 5.38 15.23 -6.13
N ASN A 151 5.43 15.93 -7.24
CA ASN A 151 4.55 17.08 -7.50
C ASN A 151 3.10 16.65 -7.67
N LEU A 152 2.81 15.54 -8.36
CA LEU A 152 1.46 15.01 -8.51
C LEU A 152 0.79 14.78 -7.16
N ASN A 153 1.44 14.04 -6.27
CA ASN A 153 0.91 13.77 -4.94
C ASN A 153 0.68 15.06 -4.15
N LEU A 154 1.63 15.98 -4.16
CA LEU A 154 1.55 17.23 -3.42
C LEU A 154 0.38 18.10 -3.92
N TYR A 155 0.25 18.27 -5.23
CA TYR A 155 -0.83 19.07 -5.83
C TYR A 155 -2.20 18.41 -5.70
N GLN A 156 -2.30 17.10 -5.88
CA GLN A 156 -3.55 16.36 -5.71
C GLN A 156 -4.03 16.43 -4.26
N ASN A 157 -3.12 16.23 -3.32
CA ASN A 157 -3.43 16.37 -1.90
C ASN A 157 -3.90 17.78 -1.56
N ALA A 158 -3.22 18.82 -2.09
CA ALA A 158 -3.64 20.20 -1.91
C ALA A 158 -5.04 20.44 -2.47
N LEU A 159 -5.29 20.02 -3.72
CA LEU A 159 -6.59 20.19 -4.39
C LEU A 159 -7.74 19.57 -3.63
N ILE A 160 -7.62 18.32 -3.22
CA ILE A 160 -8.74 17.57 -2.63
C ILE A 160 -8.88 17.87 -1.13
N HIS A 161 -7.79 17.82 -0.38
CA HIS A 161 -7.87 17.87 1.08
C HIS A 161 -7.88 19.27 1.68
N ASN A 162 -7.40 20.27 0.93
CA ASN A 162 -7.50 21.68 1.33
C ASN A 162 -8.55 22.48 0.56
N SER A 163 -9.32 21.81 -0.30
CA SER A 163 -10.33 22.46 -1.09
C SER A 163 -11.33 23.22 -0.22
N PRO A 164 -11.64 24.47 -0.54
CA PRO A 164 -12.74 25.19 0.09
C PRO A 164 -14.10 24.47 -0.10
N PHE A 165 -14.22 23.62 -1.12
CA PHE A 165 -15.40 22.78 -1.37
C PHE A 165 -15.40 21.44 -0.66
N ARG A 166 -14.43 21.17 0.23
CA ARG A 166 -14.33 19.89 0.95
C ARG A 166 -15.60 19.51 1.70
N SER A 167 -16.32 20.48 2.24
CA SER A 167 -17.61 20.25 2.90
C SER A 167 -18.71 19.65 2.00
N LYS A 168 -18.50 19.62 0.67
CA LYS A 168 -19.45 18.95 -0.24
C LYS A 168 -19.37 17.43 -0.18
N TRP A 169 -18.24 16.86 0.23
CA TRP A 169 -18.04 15.40 0.30
C TRP A 169 -17.60 14.89 1.67
N GLU A 170 -17.37 15.78 2.60
CA GLU A 170 -16.99 15.43 3.98
C GLU A 170 -17.86 16.23 4.94
N PRO A 171 -18.45 15.60 5.98
CA PRO A 171 -19.35 16.28 6.92
C PRO A 171 -18.55 17.11 7.93
N VAL A 172 -17.84 18.14 7.45
CA VAL A 172 -16.88 18.95 8.22
C VAL A 172 -17.49 19.52 9.48
N ASP A 173 -18.70 20.07 9.42
CA ASP A 173 -19.36 20.69 10.57
C ASP A 173 -19.72 19.66 11.65
N GLU A 174 -20.10 18.46 11.26
CA GLU A 174 -20.36 17.36 12.18
C GLU A 174 -19.08 16.88 12.84
N ILE A 175 -18.01 16.73 12.06
CA ILE A 175 -16.68 16.37 12.56
C ILE A 175 -16.22 17.39 13.58
N MET A 176 -16.31 18.69 13.28
CA MET A 176 -15.91 19.76 14.21
C MET A 176 -16.71 19.73 15.52
N LYS A 177 -18.01 19.43 15.45
CA LYS A 177 -18.85 19.27 16.64
C LYS A 177 -18.44 18.05 17.48
N LEU A 178 -18.08 16.93 16.84
CA LEU A 178 -17.65 15.71 17.52
C LEU A 178 -16.28 15.87 18.16
N VAL A 179 -15.34 16.53 17.48
CA VAL A 179 -14.00 16.83 18.04
C VAL A 179 -14.12 17.67 19.31
N ALA A 180 -15.12 18.55 19.41
CA ALA A 180 -15.52 19.27 20.62
C ALA A 180 -14.36 19.93 21.37
N LEU A 181 -13.48 20.63 20.64
CA LEU A 181 -12.39 21.42 21.25
C LEU A 181 -12.93 22.56 22.06
N LYS A 182 -12.15 22.97 23.06
CA LYS A 182 -12.46 24.11 23.95
C LYS A 182 -11.39 25.18 23.84
N PRO A 183 -11.73 26.43 24.11
CA PRO A 183 -10.73 27.49 24.25
C PRO A 183 -9.63 27.10 25.27
N GLY A 184 -8.38 27.17 24.86
CA GLY A 184 -7.22 26.78 25.66
C GLY A 184 -6.74 25.35 25.48
N ASP A 185 -7.45 24.49 24.73
CA ASP A 185 -6.99 23.14 24.42
C ASP A 185 -5.71 23.20 23.59
N SER A 186 -4.87 22.18 23.76
CA SER A 186 -3.75 21.89 22.85
C SER A 186 -4.13 20.70 21.97
N VAL A 187 -4.09 20.86 20.66
CA VAL A 187 -4.46 19.84 19.69
C VAL A 187 -3.32 19.54 18.72
N ILE A 188 -3.11 18.28 18.41
CA ILE A 188 -2.22 17.81 17.34
C ILE A 188 -3.09 17.41 16.17
N ASP A 189 -2.86 18.01 15.00
CA ASP A 189 -3.39 17.58 13.70
C ASP A 189 -2.27 16.77 13.01
N TYR A 190 -2.38 15.44 13.05
CA TYR A 190 -1.37 14.53 12.53
C TYR A 190 -1.76 14.03 11.13
N GLY A 191 -0.90 14.27 10.16
CA GLY A 191 -1.22 14.19 8.74
C GLY A 191 -2.00 15.43 8.28
N CYS A 192 -1.62 16.61 8.83
CA CYS A 192 -2.35 17.88 8.68
C CYS A 192 -2.37 18.41 7.24
N ARG A 193 -1.49 17.91 6.39
CA ARG A 193 -1.31 18.41 5.01
C ARG A 193 -1.12 19.93 5.02
N GLN A 194 -1.95 20.68 4.30
CA GLN A 194 -1.88 22.15 4.27
C GLN A 194 -2.85 22.83 5.26
N GLY A 195 -3.33 22.11 6.30
CA GLY A 195 -3.93 22.70 7.49
C GLY A 195 -5.43 22.97 7.44
N PHE A 196 -6.21 22.23 6.63
CA PHE A 196 -7.65 22.43 6.53
C PHE A 196 -8.38 22.36 7.89
N TYR A 197 -8.06 21.36 8.70
CA TYR A 197 -8.60 21.25 10.07
C TYR A 197 -7.82 22.09 11.06
N ALA A 198 -6.52 22.17 10.93
CA ALA A 198 -5.66 22.94 11.82
C ALA A 198 -6.07 24.41 11.91
N ASP A 199 -6.44 25.05 10.79
CA ASP A 199 -6.92 26.44 10.81
C ASP A 199 -8.26 26.58 11.57
N ARG A 200 -9.15 25.61 11.44
CA ARG A 200 -10.41 25.58 12.19
C ARG A 200 -10.19 25.34 13.68
N PHE A 201 -9.27 24.44 14.02
CA PHE A 201 -8.90 24.18 15.40
C PHE A 201 -8.32 25.41 16.07
N ARG A 202 -7.41 26.14 15.39
CA ARG A 202 -6.82 27.38 15.85
C ARG A 202 -7.85 28.40 16.26
N GLN A 203 -8.90 28.55 15.46
CA GLN A 203 -9.98 29.50 15.73
C GLN A 203 -10.77 29.13 17.01
N ILE A 204 -10.93 27.84 17.30
CA ILE A 204 -11.68 27.36 18.48
C ILE A 204 -10.82 27.43 19.72
N VAL A 205 -9.58 26.96 19.67
CA VAL A 205 -8.71 26.94 20.87
C VAL A 205 -8.25 28.32 21.27
N GLY A 206 -8.24 29.29 20.34
CA GLY A 206 -7.90 30.70 20.60
C GLY A 206 -6.48 30.91 21.12
N ASP A 207 -6.17 32.11 21.56
CA ASP A 207 -4.80 32.54 21.93
C ASP A 207 -4.21 31.78 23.14
N ARG A 208 -5.03 31.12 23.93
CA ARG A 208 -4.58 30.32 25.07
C ARG A 208 -4.34 28.86 24.75
N GLY A 209 -4.79 28.41 23.59
CA GLY A 209 -4.58 27.05 23.07
C GLY A 209 -3.40 26.96 22.11
N MET A 210 -3.14 25.77 21.62
CA MET A 210 -2.07 25.53 20.65
C MET A 210 -2.48 24.45 19.65
N VAL A 211 -2.19 24.67 18.38
CA VAL A 211 -2.34 23.68 17.31
C VAL A 211 -0.97 23.26 16.80
N TYR A 212 -0.66 21.98 16.93
CA TYR A 212 0.54 21.36 16.36
C TYR A 212 0.16 20.70 15.05
N CYS A 213 0.64 21.24 13.94
CA CYS A 213 0.45 20.71 12.59
C CYS A 213 1.63 19.80 12.26
N LEU A 214 1.39 18.50 12.19
CA LEU A 214 2.43 17.50 11.93
C LEU A 214 2.19 16.78 10.61
N ASP A 215 3.20 16.75 9.77
CA ASP A 215 3.18 16.00 8.50
C ASP A 215 4.59 15.49 8.18
N ASN A 216 4.70 14.40 7.44
CA ASN A 216 5.99 13.89 6.97
C ASN A 216 6.41 14.51 5.64
N ASP A 217 5.50 15.14 4.89
CA ASP A 217 5.80 15.84 3.64
C ASP A 217 6.30 17.27 3.91
N ARG A 218 7.53 17.53 3.46
CA ARG A 218 8.17 18.84 3.63
C ARG A 218 7.40 19.97 2.93
N GLY A 219 6.81 19.68 1.77
CA GLY A 219 6.05 20.70 1.00
C GLY A 219 4.80 21.19 1.73
N HIS A 220 4.11 20.28 2.46
CA HIS A 220 2.99 20.67 3.32
C HIS A 220 3.44 21.54 4.50
N ILE A 221 4.54 21.17 5.14
CA ILE A 221 5.08 21.91 6.27
C ILE A 221 5.58 23.30 5.84
N ASP A 222 6.28 23.41 4.72
CA ASP A 222 6.76 24.69 4.17
C ASP A 222 5.58 25.62 3.86
N PHE A 223 4.50 25.08 3.29
CA PHE A 223 3.26 25.84 3.09
C PHE A 223 2.71 26.39 4.40
N LEU A 224 2.56 25.50 5.40
CA LEU A 224 2.00 25.88 6.70
C LEU A 224 2.88 26.86 7.47
N GLN A 225 4.19 26.70 7.45
CA GLN A 225 5.11 27.64 8.08
C GLN A 225 4.99 29.03 7.45
N LYS A 226 4.92 29.11 6.12
CA LYS A 226 4.66 30.35 5.41
C LYS A 226 3.30 30.94 5.83
N TYR A 227 2.23 30.15 5.80
CA TYR A 227 0.88 30.55 6.15
C TYR A 227 0.80 31.12 7.58
N ILE A 228 1.46 30.46 8.55
CA ILE A 228 1.50 30.89 9.95
C ILE A 228 2.20 32.25 10.09
N VAL A 229 3.35 32.42 9.43
CA VAL A 229 4.15 33.65 9.52
C VAL A 229 3.44 34.83 8.84
N GLU A 230 2.89 34.62 7.66
CA GLU A 230 2.23 35.70 6.89
C GLU A 230 0.94 36.22 7.57
N ASN A 231 0.31 35.39 8.41
CA ASN A 231 -0.92 35.76 9.08
C ASN A 231 -0.75 36.00 10.59
N ASP A 232 0.48 35.98 11.10
CA ASP A 232 0.82 36.18 12.52
C ASP A 232 -0.02 35.31 13.46
N PHE A 233 0.02 33.98 13.27
CA PHE A 233 -0.72 33.01 14.07
C PHE A 233 0.15 32.43 15.20
N PRO A 234 0.20 33.03 16.40
CA PRO A 234 1.06 32.57 17.47
C PRO A 234 0.62 31.24 18.11
N ASN A 235 -0.62 30.82 17.86
CA ASN A 235 -1.22 29.61 18.39
C ASN A 235 -1.17 28.42 17.42
N MET A 236 -0.32 28.49 16.40
CA MET A 236 -0.03 27.38 15.49
C MET A 236 1.46 27.12 15.37
N LEU A 237 1.83 25.86 15.26
CA LEU A 237 3.20 25.39 15.00
C LEU A 237 3.18 24.27 13.97
N ALA A 238 3.85 24.46 12.85
CA ALA A 238 4.02 23.43 11.82
C ALA A 238 5.43 22.86 11.87
N THR A 239 5.54 21.54 12.02
CA THR A 239 6.82 20.84 12.03
C THR A 239 6.72 19.48 11.39
N LYS A 240 7.83 19.07 10.74
CA LYS A 240 7.92 17.74 10.12
C LYS A 240 7.99 16.68 11.22
N SER A 241 7.10 15.69 11.16
CA SER A 241 7.22 14.45 11.92
C SER A 241 8.12 13.44 11.18
N SER A 242 8.74 12.53 11.92
CA SER A 242 9.29 11.31 11.34
C SER A 242 8.23 10.21 11.32
N ASP A 243 8.48 9.13 10.56
CA ASP A 243 7.51 8.03 10.40
C ASP A 243 7.23 7.28 11.73
N GLY A 244 8.11 7.38 12.72
CA GLY A 244 7.94 6.73 14.02
C GLY A 244 7.94 7.67 15.22
N ASP A 245 8.08 8.99 15.06
CA ASP A 245 8.06 9.94 16.18
C ASP A 245 7.42 11.26 15.78
N LEU A 246 6.47 11.70 16.60
CA LEU A 246 5.80 12.98 16.44
C LEU A 246 6.71 14.19 16.75
N GLY A 247 7.89 13.97 17.31
CA GLY A 247 8.87 15.03 17.61
C GLY A 247 8.44 15.97 18.74
N LEU A 248 7.44 15.61 19.53
CA LEU A 248 6.92 16.44 20.62
C LEU A 248 7.27 15.86 22.01
N THR A 249 7.30 16.74 23.02
CA THR A 249 7.50 16.35 24.41
C THR A 249 6.29 15.63 25.00
N SER A 250 6.49 14.93 26.13
CA SER A 250 5.42 14.19 26.82
C SER A 250 4.30 15.12 27.32
N ASN A 251 3.06 14.59 27.35
CA ASN A 251 1.87 15.26 27.88
C ASN A 251 1.62 16.64 27.24
N ARG A 252 1.79 16.73 25.93
CA ARG A 252 1.75 18.01 25.20
C ARG A 252 0.34 18.39 24.77
N ALA A 253 -0.52 17.42 24.44
CA ALA A 253 -1.82 17.69 23.85
C ALA A 253 -2.98 17.07 24.64
N ASP A 254 -4.12 17.76 24.59
CA ASP A 254 -5.41 17.27 25.08
C ASP A 254 -6.09 16.38 24.04
N VAL A 255 -5.87 16.69 22.75
CA VAL A 255 -6.44 15.97 21.60
C VAL A 255 -5.36 15.71 20.58
N LEU A 256 -5.33 14.51 20.02
CA LEU A 256 -4.61 14.15 18.80
C LEU A 256 -5.63 13.70 17.76
N PHE A 257 -5.64 14.36 16.63
CA PHE A 257 -6.59 14.16 15.54
C PHE A 257 -5.88 13.56 14.34
N ILE A 258 -6.42 12.45 13.83
CA ILE A 258 -5.95 11.74 12.63
C ILE A 258 -7.14 11.62 11.68
N ASN A 259 -7.03 12.18 10.47
CA ASN A 259 -8.10 12.11 9.48
C ASN A 259 -7.62 11.48 8.18
N GLN A 260 -8.21 10.33 7.83
CA GLN A 260 -7.94 9.59 6.59
C GLN A 260 -6.44 9.34 6.36
N MET A 261 -5.74 8.92 7.41
CA MET A 261 -4.31 8.65 7.37
C MET A 261 -3.91 7.38 8.15
N TYR A 262 -4.73 6.93 9.10
CA TYR A 262 -4.38 5.77 9.92
C TYR A 262 -4.26 4.48 9.09
N HIS A 263 -5.08 4.33 8.05
CA HIS A 263 -4.98 3.21 7.10
C HIS A 263 -3.60 3.13 6.44
N PHE A 264 -2.96 4.27 6.09
CA PHE A 264 -1.60 4.27 5.54
C PHE A 264 -0.59 3.72 6.56
N VAL A 265 -0.71 4.17 7.81
CA VAL A 265 0.14 3.66 8.89
C VAL A 265 -0.06 2.16 9.07
N TYR A 266 -1.31 1.71 9.09
CA TYR A 266 -1.64 0.32 9.35
C TYR A 266 -1.20 -0.62 8.23
N ILE A 267 -1.42 -0.22 6.95
CA ILE A 267 -1.19 -1.08 5.78
C ILE A 267 0.28 -1.02 5.32
N TYR A 268 0.88 0.17 5.29
CA TYR A 268 2.15 0.38 4.61
C TYR A 268 3.34 0.66 5.52
N ALA A 269 3.13 1.18 6.73
CA ALA A 269 4.26 1.42 7.61
C ALA A 269 4.82 0.07 8.13
N PRO A 270 6.14 -0.07 8.19
CA PRO A 270 6.76 -1.20 8.86
C PRO A 270 6.26 -1.33 10.29
N ARG A 271 6.08 -2.56 10.76
CA ARG A 271 5.55 -2.83 12.10
C ARG A 271 6.34 -2.14 13.22
N GLN A 272 7.65 -2.09 13.08
CA GLN A 272 8.51 -1.38 14.03
C GLN A 272 8.19 0.12 14.05
N GLU A 273 7.94 0.73 12.91
CA GLU A 273 7.57 2.15 12.81
C GLU A 273 6.16 2.40 13.37
N GLN A 274 5.20 1.51 13.09
CA GLN A 274 3.88 1.58 13.75
C GLN A 274 4.01 1.57 15.28
N ARG A 275 4.84 0.68 15.82
CA ARG A 275 5.09 0.58 17.26
C ARG A 275 5.71 1.85 17.83
N LYS A 276 6.73 2.40 17.17
CA LYS A 276 7.34 3.67 17.55
C LYS A 276 6.33 4.80 17.53
N LEU A 277 5.54 4.89 16.46
CA LEU A 277 4.51 5.91 16.31
C LEU A 277 3.46 5.82 17.43
N LEU A 278 2.91 4.65 17.69
CA LEU A 278 1.88 4.48 18.73
C LEU A 278 2.42 4.79 20.13
N ASN A 279 3.67 4.45 20.41
CA ASN A 279 4.34 4.88 21.65
C ASN A 279 4.54 6.39 21.71
N SER A 280 4.86 7.03 20.58
CA SER A 280 4.99 8.49 20.50
C SER A 280 3.62 9.17 20.68
N VAL A 281 2.55 8.66 20.05
CA VAL A 281 1.16 9.11 20.25
C VAL A 281 0.78 9.04 21.74
N LYS A 282 1.04 7.90 22.37
CA LYS A 282 0.78 7.69 23.80
C LYS A 282 1.59 8.65 24.68
N LYS A 283 2.85 8.89 24.32
CA LYS A 283 3.75 9.80 25.05
C LYS A 283 3.25 11.25 25.01
N VAL A 284 2.82 11.76 23.85
CA VAL A 284 2.48 13.17 23.67
C VAL A 284 1.12 13.53 24.23
N LEU A 285 0.18 12.59 24.28
CA LEU A 285 -1.13 12.83 24.88
C LEU A 285 -1.04 12.88 26.41
N ARG A 286 -1.76 13.84 27.00
CA ARG A 286 -1.95 13.91 28.44
C ARG A 286 -2.68 12.66 28.95
N PRO A 287 -2.59 12.34 30.26
CA PRO A 287 -3.49 11.36 30.86
C PRO A 287 -4.96 11.77 30.61
N ASN A 288 -5.77 10.83 30.15
CA ASN A 288 -7.13 11.07 29.67
C ASN A 288 -7.25 12.00 28.44
N GLY A 289 -6.14 12.33 27.78
CA GLY A 289 -6.16 12.97 26.48
C GLY A 289 -6.81 12.08 25.43
N ARG A 290 -7.42 12.68 24.42
CA ARG A 290 -8.21 11.95 23.41
C ARG A 290 -7.42 11.76 22.13
N LEU A 291 -7.43 10.53 21.63
CA LEU A 291 -7.02 10.20 20.26
C LEU A 291 -8.28 10.07 19.41
N ILE A 292 -8.39 10.87 18.38
CA ILE A 292 -9.50 10.85 17.44
C ILE A 292 -9.01 10.30 16.11
N VAL A 293 -9.68 9.28 15.60
CA VAL A 293 -9.39 8.67 14.32
C VAL A 293 -10.64 8.70 13.44
N LEU A 294 -10.52 9.40 12.32
CA LEU A 294 -11.47 9.30 11.23
C LEU A 294 -10.80 8.49 10.12
N ASP A 295 -11.50 7.47 9.63
CA ASP A 295 -10.97 6.69 8.52
C ASP A 295 -12.09 6.08 7.68
N ASN A 296 -11.73 5.44 6.58
CA ASN A 296 -12.67 4.91 5.62
C ASN A 296 -13.05 3.46 5.97
N ASN A 297 -14.36 3.19 5.95
CA ASN A 297 -14.86 1.82 6.00
C ASN A 297 -14.60 1.09 4.69
N PRO A 298 -14.37 -0.22 4.73
CA PRO A 298 -14.58 -1.08 3.58
C PRO A 298 -16.07 -1.05 3.21
N VAL A 299 -16.41 -0.43 2.09
CA VAL A 299 -17.77 -0.34 1.58
C VAL A 299 -17.82 -0.84 0.15
N LYS A 300 -18.68 -1.80 -0.10
CA LYS A 300 -18.87 -2.38 -1.43
C LYS A 300 -19.18 -1.30 -2.48
N GLY A 301 -18.41 -1.31 -3.56
CA GLY A 301 -18.59 -0.36 -4.67
C GLY A 301 -18.05 1.06 -4.41
N VAL A 302 -17.38 1.29 -3.29
CA VAL A 302 -16.69 2.56 -3.01
C VAL A 302 -15.19 2.36 -3.15
N SER A 303 -14.54 3.09 -4.05
CA SER A 303 -13.09 3.05 -4.23
C SER A 303 -12.37 3.98 -3.25
N GLY A 304 -11.21 3.59 -2.78
CA GLY A 304 -10.34 4.35 -1.88
C GLY A 304 -9.73 3.46 -0.79
N TYR A 305 -8.72 3.96 -0.10
CA TYR A 305 -8.13 3.27 1.02
C TYR A 305 -9.15 3.06 2.13
N SER A 306 -9.15 1.89 2.73
CA SER A 306 -10.06 1.57 3.82
C SER A 306 -9.39 0.72 4.90
N LEU A 307 -9.90 0.83 6.11
CA LEU A 307 -9.45 0.05 7.24
C LEU A 307 -10.64 -0.26 8.15
N ASP A 308 -10.91 -1.54 8.37
CA ASP A 308 -11.98 -1.93 9.30
C ASP A 308 -11.69 -1.40 10.71
N SER A 309 -12.66 -0.73 11.27
CA SER A 309 -12.54 -0.11 12.59
C SER A 309 -12.14 -1.09 13.71
N ARG A 310 -12.44 -2.38 13.57
CA ARG A 310 -12.06 -3.43 14.53
C ARG A 310 -10.55 -3.62 14.59
N LEU A 311 -9.85 -3.46 13.48
CA LEU A 311 -8.38 -3.53 13.44
C LEU A 311 -7.76 -2.41 14.25
N ILE A 312 -8.31 -1.19 14.14
CA ILE A 312 -7.86 -0.03 14.91
C ILE A 312 -8.13 -0.23 16.39
N VAL A 313 -9.32 -0.69 16.76
CA VAL A 313 -9.69 -0.95 18.17
C VAL A 313 -8.73 -1.96 18.79
N ASN A 314 -8.45 -3.06 18.07
CA ASN A 314 -7.52 -4.08 18.53
C ASN A 314 -6.10 -3.51 18.74
N GLN A 315 -5.57 -2.82 17.74
CA GLN A 315 -4.21 -2.26 17.81
C GLN A 315 -4.10 -1.20 18.92
N LEU A 316 -4.98 -0.20 18.93
CA LEU A 316 -4.93 0.87 19.94
C LEU A 316 -5.23 0.35 21.35
N GLY A 317 -6.14 -0.64 21.47
CA GLY A 317 -6.42 -1.29 22.74
C GLY A 317 -5.18 -1.89 23.36
N ALA A 318 -4.34 -2.59 22.59
CA ALA A 318 -3.08 -3.16 23.07
C ALA A 318 -2.09 -2.12 23.64
N TYR A 319 -2.21 -0.87 23.20
CA TYR A 319 -1.41 0.26 23.72
C TYR A 319 -2.07 1.00 24.89
N GLY A 320 -3.20 0.49 25.42
CA GLY A 320 -3.89 1.07 26.55
C GLY A 320 -4.78 2.26 26.21
N PHE A 321 -5.20 2.39 24.95
CA PHE A 321 -6.23 3.32 24.52
C PHE A 321 -7.61 2.66 24.62
N GLU A 322 -8.50 3.24 25.44
CA GLU A 322 -9.88 2.79 25.57
C GLU A 322 -10.77 3.48 24.55
N GLN A 323 -11.49 2.73 23.72
CA GLN A 323 -12.49 3.30 22.82
C GLN A 323 -13.68 3.83 23.60
N THR A 324 -14.01 5.11 23.43
CA THR A 324 -15.14 5.77 24.10
C THR A 324 -16.27 6.15 23.16
N VAL A 325 -15.95 6.44 21.90
CA VAL A 325 -16.93 6.85 20.90
C VAL A 325 -16.70 6.10 19.59
N LYS A 326 -17.79 5.67 18.95
CA LYS A 326 -17.81 5.24 17.55
C LYS A 326 -19.06 5.79 16.88
N ARG A 327 -18.91 6.46 15.76
CA ARG A 327 -19.98 7.00 14.93
C ARG A 327 -19.71 6.69 13.46
N GLN A 328 -20.77 6.32 12.76
CA GLN A 328 -20.76 6.28 11.31
C GLN A 328 -21.17 7.67 10.82
N LEU A 329 -20.31 8.38 10.11
CA LEU A 329 -20.58 9.73 9.59
C LEU A 329 -21.25 9.66 8.22
N THR A 330 -20.70 8.84 7.33
CA THR A 330 -21.27 8.48 6.03
C THR A 330 -21.11 6.97 5.85
N PRO A 331 -21.74 6.32 4.88
CA PRO A 331 -21.49 4.90 4.64
C PRO A 331 -20.00 4.55 4.52
N GLY A 332 -19.19 5.45 3.95
CA GLY A 332 -17.77 5.26 3.71
C GLY A 332 -16.83 5.78 4.80
N VAL A 333 -17.31 6.49 5.83
CA VAL A 333 -16.42 7.15 6.81
C VAL A 333 -16.94 6.96 8.23
N TYR A 334 -16.07 6.50 9.11
CA TYR A 334 -16.33 6.43 10.55
C TYR A 334 -15.47 7.41 11.34
N TYR A 335 -15.98 7.77 12.51
CA TYR A 335 -15.30 8.54 13.55
C TYR A 335 -15.18 7.67 14.79
N MET A 336 -13.99 7.61 15.35
CA MET A 336 -13.71 6.93 16.61
C MET A 336 -12.94 7.83 17.54
N GLU A 337 -13.25 7.73 18.84
CA GLU A 337 -12.52 8.40 19.90
C GLU A 337 -12.00 7.38 20.89
N PHE A 338 -10.75 7.56 21.26
CA PHE A 338 -10.05 6.75 22.24
C PHE A 338 -9.48 7.67 23.34
N VAL A 339 -9.52 7.21 24.56
CA VAL A 339 -8.92 7.92 25.69
C VAL A 339 -7.62 7.27 26.10
N ASN A 340 -6.58 8.07 26.26
CA ASN A 340 -5.29 7.62 26.77
C ASN A 340 -5.40 7.31 28.27
N ARG A 341 -5.59 6.05 28.66
CA ARG A 341 -5.72 5.58 30.05
C ARG A 341 -4.38 5.41 30.76
N LYS A 342 -3.46 6.28 30.51
CA LYS A 342 -2.11 6.25 31.06
C LYS A 342 -2.12 6.20 32.59
N GLY A 343 -1.48 5.17 33.16
CA GLY A 343 -1.40 4.96 34.62
C GLY A 343 -2.64 4.32 35.24
N THR A 344 -3.65 3.90 34.45
CA THR A 344 -4.90 3.28 34.93
C THR A 344 -4.83 1.76 34.92
N ASP A 345 -5.83 1.11 35.54
CA ASP A 345 -5.97 -0.34 35.48
C ASP A 345 -6.30 -0.84 34.05
N PHE A 346 -6.98 -0.03 33.24
CA PHE A 346 -7.19 -0.33 31.83
C PHE A 346 -5.84 -0.50 31.11
N GLU A 347 -4.93 0.47 31.26
CA GLU A 347 -3.58 0.37 30.66
C GLU A 347 -2.82 -0.88 31.16
N LYS A 348 -2.85 -1.15 32.47
CA LYS A 348 -2.16 -2.30 33.04
C LYS A 348 -2.67 -3.65 32.51
N ASN A 349 -3.95 -3.72 32.21
CA ASN A 349 -4.61 -4.94 31.74
C ASN A 349 -4.74 -5.02 30.20
N ALA A 350 -4.34 -3.97 29.48
CA ALA A 350 -4.55 -3.87 28.03
C ALA A 350 -3.90 -5.04 27.27
N ALA A 351 -2.67 -5.40 27.61
CA ALA A 351 -1.98 -6.52 26.98
C ALA A 351 -2.69 -7.86 27.21
N ALA A 352 -3.28 -8.06 28.39
CA ALA A 352 -4.06 -9.26 28.68
C ALA A 352 -5.42 -9.26 27.94
N ALA A 353 -6.03 -8.07 27.75
CA ALA A 353 -7.32 -7.94 27.10
C ALA A 353 -7.25 -8.02 25.56
N PHE A 354 -6.18 -7.46 24.97
CA PHE A 354 -6.03 -7.31 23.51
C PHE A 354 -4.84 -8.12 22.93
N GLY A 355 -4.14 -8.89 23.75
CA GLY A 355 -2.90 -9.56 23.37
C GLY A 355 -1.79 -8.54 23.06
N ASP A 356 -0.82 -8.90 22.26
CA ASP A 356 0.18 -7.93 21.78
C ASP A 356 -0.35 -7.03 20.66
N GLY A 357 -1.62 -7.16 20.29
CA GLY A 357 -2.34 -6.37 19.27
C GLY A 357 -1.71 -6.43 17.88
N GLU A 358 -0.50 -6.93 17.82
CA GLU A 358 0.37 -6.91 16.66
C GLU A 358 0.55 -8.29 16.03
N SER A 359 0.33 -9.36 16.77
CA SER A 359 0.44 -10.74 16.27
C SER A 359 -0.87 -11.25 15.68
N LEU A 360 -2.01 -10.67 16.09
CA LEU A 360 -3.34 -11.02 15.61
C LEU A 360 -3.85 -9.94 14.67
N LEU A 361 -4.50 -10.32 13.58
CA LEU A 361 -5.20 -9.40 12.68
C LEU A 361 -4.30 -8.29 12.11
N HIS A 362 -3.09 -8.59 11.67
CA HIS A 362 -2.19 -7.60 11.11
C HIS A 362 -1.86 -7.85 9.63
N ILE A 363 -1.94 -6.79 8.84
CA ILE A 363 -1.46 -6.69 7.46
C ILE A 363 -0.55 -5.47 7.36
N GLY A 364 0.52 -5.55 6.59
CA GLY A 364 1.41 -4.42 6.41
C GLY A 364 2.65 -4.74 5.60
N SER A 365 3.58 -3.80 5.59
CA SER A 365 4.91 -4.00 5.03
C SER A 365 5.97 -3.89 6.10
N LEU A 366 7.03 -4.66 5.94
CA LEU A 366 8.24 -4.51 6.72
C LEU A 366 9.24 -3.71 5.92
N ASP A 367 9.71 -2.66 6.54
CA ASP A 367 10.71 -1.72 6.04
C ASP A 367 10.64 -1.38 4.55
N SER A 368 10.63 -0.10 4.30
CA SER A 368 10.74 0.44 2.97
C SER A 368 11.76 -0.33 2.16
N PHE A 369 11.41 -0.71 0.95
CA PHE A 369 12.31 -1.21 -0.06
C PHE A 369 13.34 -0.13 -0.48
N GLU A 370 13.79 0.69 0.46
CA GLU A 370 14.84 1.65 0.22
C GLU A 370 16.19 0.95 0.22
N LEU A 371 16.94 1.17 -0.85
CA LEU A 371 18.28 0.66 -0.96
C LEU A 371 19.15 1.21 0.17
N THR A 372 19.82 0.32 0.86
CA THR A 372 20.79 0.71 1.87
C THR A 372 22.03 1.33 1.24
N ALA A 373 22.80 2.11 2.01
CA ALA A 373 24.06 2.65 1.53
C ALA A 373 25.01 1.53 1.06
N GLY A 374 25.04 0.38 1.77
CA GLY A 374 25.81 -0.79 1.39
C GLY A 374 25.34 -1.40 0.08
N GLY A 375 24.04 -1.47 -0.13
CA GLY A 375 23.42 -1.96 -1.36
C GLY A 375 23.69 -1.04 -2.56
N ILE A 376 23.58 0.29 -2.39
CA ILE A 376 23.91 1.27 -3.42
C ILE A 376 25.39 1.12 -3.84
N GLU A 377 26.30 0.97 -2.89
CA GLU A 377 27.72 0.77 -3.18
C GLU A 377 27.97 -0.54 -3.94
N ALA A 378 27.33 -1.66 -3.52
CA ALA A 378 27.42 -2.94 -4.22
C ALA A 378 26.90 -2.85 -5.66
N GLY A 379 25.76 -2.21 -5.84
CA GLY A 379 25.17 -1.98 -7.18
C GLY A 379 26.07 -1.12 -8.06
N ARG A 380 26.69 -0.07 -7.51
CA ARG A 380 27.65 0.78 -8.22
C ARG A 380 28.91 0.00 -8.65
N LEU A 381 29.44 -0.83 -7.77
CA LEU A 381 30.59 -1.69 -8.10
C LEU A 381 30.25 -2.69 -9.20
N LEU A 382 29.07 -3.32 -9.12
CA LEU A 382 28.59 -4.23 -10.16
C LEU A 382 28.39 -3.49 -11.49
N TRP A 383 27.78 -2.30 -11.49
CA TRP A 383 27.64 -1.46 -12.66
C TRP A 383 29.00 -1.19 -13.32
N ASN A 384 29.99 -0.74 -12.54
CA ASN A 384 31.34 -0.47 -13.03
C ASN A 384 32.01 -1.71 -13.63
N ALA A 385 31.83 -2.88 -12.99
CA ALA A 385 32.32 -4.15 -13.49
C ALA A 385 31.73 -4.48 -14.87
N LEU A 386 30.40 -4.29 -15.04
CA LEU A 386 29.71 -4.57 -16.30
C LEU A 386 30.12 -3.56 -17.40
N GLU A 387 30.20 -2.27 -17.10
CA GLU A 387 30.58 -1.24 -18.07
C GLU A 387 32.00 -1.42 -18.60
N LYS A 388 32.93 -1.81 -17.71
CA LYS A 388 34.36 -1.97 -18.05
C LYS A 388 34.72 -3.42 -18.43
N ASN A 389 33.77 -4.33 -18.29
CA ASN A 389 34.01 -5.79 -18.36
C ASN A 389 35.22 -6.21 -17.48
N ASP A 390 35.28 -5.69 -16.25
CA ASP A 390 36.45 -5.82 -15.36
C ASP A 390 36.19 -6.81 -14.20
N PRO A 391 36.82 -8.00 -14.22
CA PRO A 391 36.69 -8.98 -13.15
C PRO A 391 37.22 -8.49 -11.77
N LYS A 392 38.12 -7.49 -11.74
CA LYS A 392 38.60 -6.92 -10.46
C LYS A 392 37.52 -6.10 -9.79
N GLU A 393 36.78 -5.29 -10.54
CA GLU A 393 35.62 -4.58 -10.00
C GLU A 393 34.50 -5.56 -9.60
N ALA A 394 34.28 -6.63 -10.38
CA ALA A 394 33.35 -7.69 -10.02
C ALA A 394 33.72 -8.36 -8.68
N THR A 395 35.00 -8.60 -8.43
CA THR A 395 35.46 -9.16 -7.14
C THR A 395 35.12 -8.21 -5.97
N LYS A 396 35.27 -6.89 -6.16
CA LYS A 396 34.90 -5.90 -5.13
C LYS A 396 33.37 -5.90 -4.91
N ALA A 397 32.59 -5.99 -5.98
CA ALA A 397 31.13 -6.07 -5.88
C ALA A 397 30.68 -7.30 -5.08
N LEU A 398 31.27 -8.48 -5.38
CA LEU A 398 30.97 -9.72 -4.65
C LEU A 398 31.32 -9.61 -3.18
N ALA A 399 32.51 -9.08 -2.84
CA ALA A 399 32.90 -8.88 -1.44
C ALA A 399 31.93 -7.96 -0.68
N GLN A 400 31.40 -6.94 -1.36
CA GLN A 400 30.39 -6.06 -0.78
C GLN A 400 29.04 -6.77 -0.59
N TYR A 401 28.57 -7.56 -1.59
CA TYR A 401 27.36 -8.37 -1.45
C TYR A 401 27.49 -9.38 -0.30
N ASP A 402 28.60 -10.10 -0.21
CA ASP A 402 28.85 -11.08 0.87
C ASP A 402 28.75 -10.43 2.26
N ARG A 403 29.13 -9.17 2.38
CA ARG A 403 29.05 -8.42 3.63
C ARG A 403 27.63 -8.02 4.00
N ILE A 404 26.82 -7.61 3.02
CA ILE A 404 25.47 -7.03 3.28
C ILE A 404 24.34 -8.05 3.28
N ILE A 405 24.45 -9.14 2.51
CA ILE A 405 23.40 -10.17 2.40
C ILE A 405 22.94 -10.69 3.77
N PRO A 406 23.82 -11.00 4.75
CA PRO A 406 23.36 -11.55 6.02
C PRO A 406 22.76 -10.51 6.97
N THR A 407 22.87 -9.22 6.67
CA THR A 407 22.55 -8.14 7.62
C THR A 407 21.51 -7.15 7.14
N GLU A 408 21.19 -7.16 5.84
CA GLU A 408 20.29 -6.17 5.25
C GLU A 408 19.03 -6.80 4.67
N ASN A 409 17.92 -6.08 4.69
CA ASN A 409 16.59 -6.55 4.27
C ASN A 409 16.48 -6.94 2.79
N TYR A 410 17.36 -6.41 1.96
CA TYR A 410 17.45 -6.72 0.54
C TYR A 410 18.19 -8.03 0.23
N GLY A 411 18.38 -8.90 1.20
CA GLY A 411 19.13 -10.15 1.03
C GLY A 411 18.68 -10.98 -0.18
N GLY A 412 17.37 -11.04 -0.46
CA GLY A 412 16.84 -11.73 -1.66
C GLY A 412 17.32 -11.11 -2.97
N GLU A 413 17.31 -9.80 -3.10
CA GLU A 413 17.81 -9.07 -4.27
C GLU A 413 19.34 -9.15 -4.36
N TYR A 414 20.01 -8.91 -3.23
CA TYR A 414 21.48 -8.93 -3.21
C TYR A 414 22.03 -10.33 -3.52
N THR A 415 21.37 -11.40 -3.09
CA THR A 415 21.73 -12.77 -3.49
C THR A 415 21.60 -12.98 -4.99
N ALA A 416 20.56 -12.42 -5.62
CA ALA A 416 20.35 -12.46 -7.06
C ALA A 416 21.46 -11.73 -7.81
N LEU A 417 21.78 -10.51 -7.41
CA LEU A 417 22.80 -9.69 -8.05
C LEU A 417 24.20 -10.27 -7.86
N ALA A 418 24.52 -10.81 -6.68
CA ALA A 418 25.75 -11.55 -6.44
C ALA A 418 25.85 -12.79 -7.33
N TRP A 419 24.78 -13.54 -7.48
CA TRP A 419 24.75 -14.70 -8.37
C TRP A 419 24.96 -14.30 -9.83
N LEU A 420 24.29 -13.26 -10.34
CA LEU A 420 24.45 -12.74 -11.70
C LEU A 420 25.87 -12.22 -11.94
N CYS A 421 26.46 -11.53 -10.97
CA CYS A 421 27.86 -11.10 -11.01
C CYS A 421 28.79 -12.33 -11.16
N THR A 422 28.58 -13.35 -10.34
CA THR A 422 29.36 -14.59 -10.41
C THR A 422 29.17 -15.28 -11.76
N ALA A 423 27.93 -15.39 -12.24
CA ALA A 423 27.61 -16.02 -13.51
C ALA A 423 28.21 -15.31 -14.73
N LYS A 424 28.40 -13.98 -14.66
CA LYS A 424 29.01 -13.19 -15.74
C LYS A 424 30.55 -13.30 -15.73
N PHE A 425 31.18 -13.16 -14.55
CA PHE A 425 32.63 -12.97 -14.44
C PHE A 425 33.39 -14.20 -13.94
N PHE A 426 32.71 -15.11 -13.23
CA PHE A 426 33.32 -16.28 -12.57
C PHE A 426 32.43 -17.52 -12.67
N PRO A 427 31.95 -17.89 -13.88
CA PRO A 427 30.97 -18.96 -14.03
C PRO A 427 31.44 -20.31 -13.48
N GLU A 428 32.75 -20.52 -13.42
CA GLU A 428 33.38 -21.72 -12.87
C GLU A 428 33.18 -21.87 -11.35
N ARG A 429 32.78 -20.80 -10.65
CA ARG A 429 32.49 -20.82 -9.20
C ARG A 429 31.05 -21.25 -8.89
N LEU A 430 30.19 -21.32 -9.89
CA LEU A 430 28.81 -21.75 -9.69
C LEU A 430 28.73 -23.28 -9.65
N ASP A 431 27.87 -23.80 -8.75
CA ASP A 431 27.50 -25.21 -8.79
C ASP A 431 26.81 -25.50 -10.13
N PRO A 432 27.36 -26.41 -10.97
CA PRO A 432 26.76 -26.72 -12.28
C PRO A 432 25.29 -27.18 -12.20
N ALA A 433 24.84 -27.64 -11.02
CA ALA A 433 23.49 -28.13 -10.83
C ALA A 433 22.40 -27.06 -11.10
N TRP A 434 22.73 -25.76 -11.10
CA TRP A 434 21.78 -24.73 -11.48
C TRP A 434 21.22 -24.89 -12.90
N THR A 435 22.02 -25.48 -13.82
CA THR A 435 21.61 -25.75 -15.21
C THR A 435 20.48 -26.77 -15.31
N ASN A 436 20.27 -27.59 -14.29
CA ASN A 436 19.17 -28.54 -14.20
C ASN A 436 17.79 -27.87 -14.00
N ASN A 437 17.79 -26.57 -13.71
CA ASN A 437 16.56 -25.81 -13.58
C ASN A 437 16.37 -24.89 -14.80
N PRO A 438 15.41 -25.19 -15.69
CA PRO A 438 15.11 -24.38 -16.86
C PRO A 438 14.86 -22.90 -16.56
N CYS A 439 14.19 -22.61 -15.43
CA CYS A 439 13.90 -21.24 -15.01
C CYS A 439 15.18 -20.46 -14.70
N HIS A 440 16.18 -21.10 -14.07
CA HIS A 440 17.47 -20.48 -13.79
C HIS A 440 18.30 -20.24 -15.07
N VAL A 441 18.23 -21.14 -16.03
CA VAL A 441 18.91 -20.95 -17.32
C VAL A 441 18.31 -19.76 -18.08
N VAL A 442 16.98 -19.69 -18.14
CA VAL A 442 16.29 -18.55 -18.79
C VAL A 442 16.53 -17.26 -18.03
N TYR A 443 16.56 -17.30 -16.70
CA TYR A 443 16.88 -16.16 -15.84
C TYR A 443 18.27 -15.59 -16.16
N ARG A 444 19.31 -16.46 -16.17
CA ARG A 444 20.66 -16.03 -16.54
C ARG A 444 20.68 -15.38 -17.92
N ASP A 445 20.11 -16.05 -18.91
CA ASP A 445 20.15 -15.60 -20.31
C ASP A 445 19.37 -14.28 -20.51
N PHE A 446 18.31 -14.07 -19.75
CA PHE A 446 17.56 -12.83 -19.76
C PHE A 446 18.39 -11.65 -19.24
N PHE A 447 19.05 -11.81 -18.09
CA PHE A 447 19.82 -10.71 -17.49
C PHE A 447 21.20 -10.53 -18.10
N LEU A 448 21.87 -11.62 -18.53
CA LEU A 448 23.26 -11.57 -18.99
C LEU A 448 23.38 -11.66 -20.53
N GLY A 449 22.30 -11.94 -21.23
CA GLY A 449 22.27 -11.87 -22.69
C GLY A 449 22.52 -10.47 -23.21
N ASP A 450 22.94 -10.36 -24.47
CA ASP A 450 23.26 -9.08 -25.12
C ASP A 450 24.19 -8.22 -24.25
N ASP A 451 25.29 -8.83 -23.84
CA ASP A 451 26.31 -8.22 -22.95
C ASP A 451 25.75 -7.63 -21.67
N ALA A 452 24.86 -8.34 -20.99
CA ALA A 452 24.21 -7.95 -19.75
C ALA A 452 23.39 -6.65 -19.83
N LYS A 453 22.85 -6.32 -20.98
CA LYS A 453 22.06 -5.11 -21.23
C LYS A 453 20.90 -4.96 -20.26
N VAL A 454 20.15 -6.04 -20.01
CA VAL A 454 18.99 -6.03 -19.09
C VAL A 454 19.42 -5.86 -17.64
N LEU A 455 20.54 -6.48 -17.23
CA LEU A 455 21.07 -6.27 -15.88
C LEU A 455 21.54 -4.82 -15.70
N ARG A 456 22.20 -4.23 -16.69
CA ARG A 456 22.55 -2.81 -16.68
C ARG A 456 21.32 -1.90 -16.62
N GLU A 457 20.27 -2.22 -17.41
CA GLU A 457 19.01 -1.51 -17.34
C GLU A 457 18.40 -1.56 -15.92
N TYR A 458 18.38 -2.73 -15.30
CA TYR A 458 17.90 -2.89 -13.93
C TYR A 458 18.67 -2.02 -12.94
N LEU A 459 20.00 -2.10 -12.97
CA LEU A 459 20.87 -1.31 -12.08
C LEU A 459 20.70 0.20 -12.32
N ALA A 460 20.59 0.63 -13.58
CA ALA A 460 20.38 2.02 -13.90
C ALA A 460 19.07 2.55 -13.34
N ARG A 461 17.96 1.78 -13.44
CA ARG A 461 16.64 2.16 -12.94
C ARG A 461 16.55 2.13 -11.43
N LYS A 462 16.91 1.01 -10.83
CA LYS A 462 16.75 0.78 -9.39
C LYS A 462 17.76 1.57 -8.56
N TYR A 463 19.01 1.58 -8.98
CA TYR A 463 20.13 2.21 -8.26
C TYR A 463 20.44 3.63 -8.76
N LYS A 464 19.67 4.14 -9.71
CA LYS A 464 19.80 5.50 -10.26
C LYS A 464 21.22 5.82 -10.77
N LEU A 465 21.89 4.83 -11.34
CA LEU A 465 23.29 4.94 -11.76
C LEU A 465 23.48 5.55 -13.14
N HIS A 466 22.44 5.55 -13.95
CA HIS A 466 22.45 6.13 -15.29
C HIS A 466 21.06 6.66 -15.65
N LYS A 467 21.04 7.73 -16.45
CA LYS A 467 19.78 8.35 -16.89
C LYS A 467 19.18 7.51 -18.02
N ILE A 468 17.96 7.01 -17.82
CA ILE A 468 17.19 6.29 -18.82
C ILE A 468 16.06 7.19 -19.31
N GLN A 469 15.93 7.29 -20.63
CA GLN A 469 14.79 7.94 -21.26
C GLN A 469 13.70 6.89 -21.52
N ASP A 470 12.59 7.02 -20.85
CA ASP A 470 11.41 6.21 -21.12
C ASP A 470 10.43 6.97 -22.02
N MET A 471 9.66 6.23 -22.81
CA MET A 471 8.63 6.80 -23.68
C MET A 471 7.49 7.44 -22.89
N SER A 472 7.25 6.97 -21.63
CA SER A 472 6.32 7.54 -20.68
C SER A 472 6.73 7.16 -19.25
N ILE A 473 6.23 7.90 -18.26
CA ILE A 473 6.47 7.60 -16.83
C ILE A 473 5.90 6.23 -16.46
N SER A 474 4.66 5.95 -16.90
CA SER A 474 4.00 4.66 -16.64
C SER A 474 4.78 3.49 -17.24
N ALA A 475 5.26 3.60 -18.49
CA ALA A 475 6.06 2.55 -19.10
C ALA A 475 7.39 2.32 -18.36
N GLY A 476 8.01 3.39 -17.87
CA GLY A 476 9.22 3.30 -17.06
C GLY A 476 8.99 2.59 -15.73
N LEU A 477 7.90 2.90 -15.05
CA LEU A 477 7.50 2.26 -13.80
C LEU A 477 7.14 0.78 -14.01
N GLU A 478 6.31 0.49 -15.00
CA GLU A 478 5.96 -0.90 -15.35
C GLU A 478 7.20 -1.74 -15.65
N ARG A 479 8.14 -1.17 -16.40
CA ARG A 479 9.39 -1.85 -16.71
C ARG A 479 10.26 -2.08 -15.47
N LYS A 480 10.31 -1.12 -14.55
CA LYS A 480 11.02 -1.26 -13.27
C LYS A 480 10.44 -2.40 -12.46
N ILE A 481 9.12 -2.41 -12.26
CA ILE A 481 8.42 -3.48 -11.51
C ILE A 481 8.67 -4.84 -12.16
N GLN A 482 8.54 -4.94 -13.47
CA GLN A 482 8.81 -6.19 -14.18
C GLN A 482 10.21 -6.74 -13.92
N LEU A 483 11.22 -5.87 -13.89
CA LEU A 483 12.60 -6.28 -13.63
C LEU A 483 12.82 -6.63 -12.15
N GLU A 484 12.19 -5.93 -11.22
CA GLU A 484 12.22 -6.22 -9.77
C GLU A 484 11.61 -7.60 -9.48
N ASP A 485 10.44 -7.88 -10.03
CA ASP A 485 9.79 -9.18 -9.90
C ASP A 485 10.68 -10.30 -10.44
N TYR A 486 11.28 -10.09 -11.61
CA TYR A 486 12.08 -11.12 -12.24
C TYR A 486 13.39 -11.39 -11.51
N ILE A 487 14.04 -10.36 -10.96
CA ILE A 487 15.24 -10.49 -10.11
C ILE A 487 14.96 -11.41 -8.91
N LEU A 488 13.78 -11.27 -8.28
CA LEU A 488 13.44 -11.99 -7.06
C LEU A 488 12.89 -13.39 -7.33
N PHE A 489 11.91 -13.51 -8.22
CA PHE A 489 11.06 -14.69 -8.26
C PHE A 489 11.73 -15.92 -8.86
N ASN A 490 12.64 -15.76 -9.83
CA ASN A 490 13.42 -16.85 -10.38
C ASN A 490 14.89 -16.85 -9.93
N ASN A 491 15.20 -16.16 -8.82
CA ASN A 491 16.53 -16.10 -8.25
C ASN A 491 17.08 -17.52 -7.96
N PRO A 492 18.22 -17.92 -8.52
CA PRO A 492 18.81 -19.23 -8.27
C PRO A 492 19.20 -19.50 -6.81
N ARG A 493 19.38 -18.46 -6.02
CA ARG A 493 19.68 -18.54 -4.57
C ARG A 493 18.44 -18.43 -3.68
N ARG A 494 17.24 -18.56 -4.25
CA ARG A 494 15.95 -18.44 -3.51
C ARG A 494 15.83 -19.44 -2.36
N GLU A 495 16.42 -20.64 -2.53
CA GLU A 495 16.46 -21.67 -1.48
C GLU A 495 17.05 -21.17 -0.15
N GLU A 496 18.01 -20.23 -0.21
CA GLU A 496 18.71 -19.72 0.99
C GLU A 496 17.78 -18.98 1.95
N TRP A 497 16.80 -18.26 1.41
CA TRP A 497 15.92 -17.40 2.19
C TRP A 497 14.43 -17.81 2.15
N GLU A 498 14.02 -18.71 1.26
CA GLU A 498 12.63 -19.16 1.17
C GLU A 498 12.44 -20.61 1.65
N LYS A 499 13.48 -21.45 1.60
CA LYS A 499 13.35 -22.89 1.86
C LYS A 499 12.38 -23.60 0.90
N THR A 500 12.42 -23.20 -0.37
CA THR A 500 11.51 -23.69 -1.43
C THR A 500 11.41 -25.21 -1.46
N SER A 501 12.55 -25.91 -1.27
CA SER A 501 12.60 -27.38 -1.28
C SER A 501 11.80 -28.00 -0.11
N GLU A 502 11.83 -27.37 1.06
CA GLU A 502 11.06 -27.84 2.23
C GLU A 502 9.57 -27.65 2.01
N PHE A 503 9.16 -26.48 1.49
CA PHE A 503 7.76 -26.25 1.14
C PHE A 503 7.28 -27.21 0.06
N VAL A 504 8.02 -27.40 -0.99
CA VAL A 504 7.65 -28.29 -2.09
C VAL A 504 7.47 -29.76 -1.65
N LYS A 505 8.20 -30.23 -0.63
CA LYS A 505 8.00 -31.58 -0.06
C LYS A 505 6.59 -31.77 0.49
N LEU A 506 5.97 -30.72 1.02
CA LEU A 506 4.64 -30.75 1.63
C LEU A 506 3.49 -30.79 0.63
N PHE A 507 3.76 -30.54 -0.66
CA PHE A 507 2.74 -30.65 -1.69
C PHE A 507 2.50 -32.15 -2.00
N ASP A 508 1.43 -32.71 -1.43
CA ASP A 508 1.00 -34.09 -1.68
C ASP A 508 0.19 -34.17 -2.97
N LEU A 509 0.91 -34.08 -4.10
CA LEU A 509 0.32 -34.09 -5.43
C LEU A 509 0.43 -35.48 -6.05
N LYS A 510 -0.68 -35.99 -6.56
CA LYS A 510 -0.70 -37.26 -7.31
C LYS A 510 -0.33 -37.03 -8.78
N PRO A 511 0.40 -37.95 -9.40
CA PRO A 511 0.61 -37.93 -10.85
C PRO A 511 -0.73 -37.89 -11.60
N GLY A 512 -0.78 -37.09 -12.68
CA GLY A 512 -1.96 -37.05 -13.56
C GLY A 512 -3.00 -35.98 -13.23
N ILE A 513 -2.84 -35.25 -12.12
CA ILE A 513 -3.80 -34.19 -11.74
C ILE A 513 -3.63 -32.90 -12.55
N VAL A 514 -4.68 -32.07 -12.53
CA VAL A 514 -4.63 -30.69 -13.00
C VAL A 514 -4.34 -29.77 -11.81
N PHE A 515 -3.18 -29.13 -11.84
CA PHE A 515 -2.70 -28.24 -10.78
C PHE A 515 -2.70 -26.79 -11.25
N GLY A 516 -3.18 -25.85 -10.42
CA GLY A 516 -3.16 -24.42 -10.67
C GLY A 516 -2.03 -23.73 -9.92
N ASP A 517 -1.20 -22.97 -10.61
CA ASP A 517 -0.20 -22.05 -10.03
C ASP A 517 -0.74 -20.62 -10.19
N ILE A 518 -1.39 -20.10 -9.14
CA ILE A 518 -2.10 -18.82 -9.16
C ILE A 518 -1.12 -17.70 -8.79
N GLY A 519 -0.91 -16.75 -9.70
CA GLY A 519 0.15 -15.76 -9.59
C GLY A 519 1.52 -16.40 -9.81
N CYS A 520 1.65 -17.13 -10.93
CA CYS A 520 2.83 -17.98 -11.20
C CYS A 520 4.14 -17.20 -11.37
N GLY A 521 4.06 -15.87 -11.56
CA GLY A 521 5.23 -15.08 -11.91
C GLY A 521 5.96 -15.66 -13.11
N PRO A 522 7.29 -15.60 -13.17
CA PRO A 522 8.07 -16.17 -14.28
C PRO A 522 8.22 -17.71 -14.22
N GLY A 523 7.44 -18.43 -13.39
CA GLY A 523 7.15 -19.85 -13.50
C GLY A 523 8.01 -20.84 -12.71
N LEU A 524 8.72 -20.40 -11.66
CA LEU A 524 9.54 -21.31 -10.85
C LEU A 524 8.68 -22.42 -10.21
N TYR A 525 7.60 -22.06 -9.52
CA TYR A 525 6.70 -23.04 -8.91
C TYR A 525 5.95 -23.87 -9.96
N SER A 526 5.53 -23.27 -11.08
CA SER A 526 4.94 -24.01 -12.19
C SER A 526 5.85 -25.15 -12.66
N TRP A 527 7.15 -24.88 -12.80
CA TRP A 527 8.13 -25.92 -13.20
C TRP A 527 8.30 -26.99 -12.10
N LEU A 528 8.44 -26.58 -10.84
CA LEU A 528 8.58 -27.53 -9.72
C LEU A 528 7.37 -28.47 -9.64
N MET A 529 6.16 -27.92 -9.79
CA MET A 529 4.92 -28.68 -9.73
C MET A 529 4.73 -29.56 -10.97
N SER A 530 5.18 -29.13 -12.15
CA SER A 530 5.10 -29.93 -13.36
C SER A 530 5.83 -31.27 -13.22
N ARG A 531 6.93 -31.29 -12.48
CA ARG A 531 7.68 -32.50 -12.15
C ARG A 531 6.93 -33.44 -11.20
N LYS A 532 6.18 -32.85 -10.25
CA LYS A 532 5.38 -33.62 -9.27
C LYS A 532 4.15 -34.26 -9.90
N VAL A 533 3.41 -33.50 -10.72
CA VAL A 533 2.23 -34.04 -11.39
C VAL A 533 2.59 -35.01 -12.56
N GLY A 534 3.85 -34.99 -13.00
CA GLY A 534 4.37 -35.86 -14.01
C GLY A 534 3.82 -35.59 -15.42
N PRO A 535 4.24 -36.40 -16.43
CA PRO A 535 3.91 -36.13 -17.82
C PRO A 535 2.42 -36.33 -18.17
N SER A 536 1.68 -37.09 -17.36
CA SER A 536 0.23 -37.29 -17.53
C SER A 536 -0.61 -36.20 -16.81
N GLY A 537 0.01 -35.40 -15.94
CA GLY A 537 -0.63 -34.29 -15.28
C GLY A 537 -0.49 -33.00 -16.08
N LYS A 538 -1.11 -31.95 -15.57
CA LYS A 538 -1.11 -30.61 -16.16
C LYS A 538 -0.90 -29.56 -15.10
N VAL A 539 -0.06 -28.56 -15.37
CA VAL A 539 0.04 -27.34 -14.58
C VAL A 539 -0.52 -26.17 -15.40
N LEU A 540 -1.49 -25.48 -14.84
CA LEU A 540 -1.96 -24.18 -15.35
C LEU A 540 -1.17 -23.08 -14.66
N ALA A 541 -0.22 -22.47 -15.35
CA ALA A 541 0.53 -21.31 -14.91
C ALA A 541 -0.31 -20.06 -15.16
N MET A 542 -0.87 -19.50 -14.10
CA MET A 542 -1.85 -18.40 -14.14
C MET A 542 -1.26 -17.12 -13.63
N ASP A 543 -1.37 -16.05 -14.40
CA ASP A 543 -0.96 -14.71 -13.99
C ASP A 543 -1.78 -13.67 -14.77
N LEU A 544 -1.93 -12.48 -14.23
CA LEU A 544 -2.50 -11.34 -14.94
C LEU A 544 -1.42 -10.62 -15.78
N ASN A 545 -0.15 -10.75 -15.39
CA ASN A 545 0.98 -10.17 -16.10
C ASN A 545 1.41 -11.06 -17.27
N THR A 546 1.06 -10.66 -18.48
CA THR A 546 1.37 -11.42 -19.71
C THR A 546 2.88 -11.57 -19.97
N ASN A 547 3.73 -10.66 -19.45
CA ASN A 547 5.19 -10.79 -19.58
C ASN A 547 5.72 -11.99 -18.79
N HIS A 548 5.14 -12.29 -17.63
CA HIS A 548 5.44 -13.50 -16.87
C HIS A 548 5.09 -14.74 -17.69
N LEU A 549 3.87 -14.77 -18.22
CA LEU A 549 3.39 -15.89 -19.01
C LEU A 549 4.22 -16.13 -20.29
N GLU A 550 4.68 -15.07 -20.95
CA GLU A 550 5.59 -15.20 -22.10
C GLU A 550 6.95 -15.78 -21.69
N THR A 551 7.42 -15.48 -20.49
CA THR A 551 8.63 -16.11 -19.95
C THR A 551 8.43 -17.59 -19.71
N VAL A 552 7.28 -18.00 -19.14
CA VAL A 552 6.92 -19.41 -18.96
C VAL A 552 6.85 -20.12 -20.31
N LYS A 553 6.15 -19.54 -21.30
CA LYS A 553 6.04 -20.12 -22.66
C LYS A 553 7.42 -20.35 -23.30
N ARG A 554 8.29 -19.33 -23.25
CA ARG A 554 9.66 -19.44 -23.80
C ARG A 554 10.47 -20.53 -23.11
N THR A 555 10.33 -20.62 -21.76
CA THR A 555 10.98 -21.66 -20.98
C THR A 555 10.48 -23.03 -21.40
N CYS A 556 9.18 -23.24 -21.51
CA CYS A 556 8.57 -24.49 -21.92
C CYS A 556 9.00 -24.89 -23.33
N ALA A 557 8.93 -23.96 -24.29
CA ALA A 557 9.32 -24.23 -25.67
C ALA A 557 10.80 -24.63 -25.80
N ARG A 558 11.68 -23.90 -25.09
CA ARG A 558 13.13 -24.16 -25.14
C ARG A 558 13.53 -25.50 -24.56
N PHE A 559 12.84 -25.95 -23.52
CA PHE A 559 13.21 -27.18 -22.79
C PHE A 559 12.27 -28.36 -23.03
N GLY A 560 11.32 -28.21 -23.97
CA GLY A 560 10.40 -29.30 -24.35
C GLY A 560 9.42 -29.65 -23.18
N ILE A 561 9.07 -28.71 -22.34
CA ILE A 561 8.14 -28.92 -21.22
C ILE A 561 6.71 -28.84 -21.76
N SER A 562 6.03 -29.98 -21.85
CA SER A 562 4.71 -30.07 -22.50
C SER A 562 3.53 -30.06 -21.55
N ASN A 563 3.76 -30.27 -20.26
CA ASN A 563 2.69 -30.35 -19.23
C ASN A 563 2.44 -29.06 -18.46
N ILE A 564 3.04 -27.92 -18.86
CA ILE A 564 2.71 -26.58 -18.36
C ILE A 564 1.97 -25.82 -19.46
N GLN A 565 0.83 -25.26 -19.12
CA GLN A 565 0.05 -24.36 -19.98
C GLN A 565 -0.14 -23.01 -19.29
N THR A 566 0.15 -21.94 -20.02
CA THR A 566 -0.09 -20.58 -19.51
C THR A 566 -1.55 -20.18 -19.67
N HIS A 567 -2.07 -19.45 -18.69
CA HIS A 567 -3.43 -18.99 -18.69
C HIS A 567 -3.50 -17.58 -18.10
N VAL A 568 -4.17 -16.65 -18.78
CA VAL A 568 -4.35 -15.27 -18.29
C VAL A 568 -5.52 -15.25 -17.30
N SER A 569 -5.22 -14.96 -16.03
CA SER A 569 -6.23 -14.68 -15.03
C SER A 569 -6.64 -13.21 -15.04
N GLY A 570 -7.81 -12.90 -14.47
CA GLY A 570 -8.24 -11.53 -14.21
C GLY A 570 -8.04 -11.15 -12.76
N VAL A 571 -8.31 -9.90 -12.45
CA VAL A 571 -8.27 -9.36 -11.07
C VAL A 571 -9.35 -10.03 -10.20
N THR A 572 -10.51 -10.31 -10.76
CA THR A 572 -11.68 -10.86 -10.04
C THR A 572 -11.99 -12.32 -10.38
N SER A 573 -11.26 -12.94 -11.29
CA SER A 573 -11.55 -14.30 -11.76
C SER A 573 -10.33 -15.00 -12.30
N LEU A 574 -10.24 -16.29 -12.06
CA LEU A 574 -9.25 -17.17 -12.70
C LEU A 574 -9.57 -17.46 -14.18
N ASN A 575 -10.74 -17.06 -14.67
CA ASN A 575 -11.22 -17.29 -16.04
C ASN A 575 -11.23 -18.78 -16.44
N LEU A 576 -11.49 -19.68 -15.50
CA LEU A 576 -11.57 -21.11 -15.70
C LEU A 576 -12.97 -21.64 -15.45
N PRO A 577 -13.37 -22.78 -16.07
CA PRO A 577 -14.62 -23.46 -15.72
C PRO A 577 -14.65 -23.91 -14.26
N PRO A 578 -15.84 -24.13 -13.68
CA PRO A 578 -15.96 -24.75 -12.36
C PRO A 578 -15.23 -26.09 -12.29
N ASP A 579 -14.73 -26.45 -11.11
CA ASP A 579 -14.12 -27.76 -10.85
C ASP A 579 -12.98 -28.13 -11.82
N SER A 580 -12.21 -27.12 -12.29
CA SER A 580 -11.12 -27.29 -13.24
C SER A 580 -9.81 -27.77 -12.60
N LEU A 581 -9.60 -27.49 -11.32
CA LEU A 581 -8.35 -27.74 -10.62
C LEU A 581 -8.53 -28.80 -9.53
N ASP A 582 -7.66 -29.82 -9.53
CA ASP A 582 -7.60 -30.80 -8.45
C ASP A 582 -6.90 -30.22 -7.20
N ALA A 583 -5.93 -29.35 -7.42
CA ALA A 583 -5.24 -28.59 -6.40
C ALA A 583 -4.68 -27.29 -6.98
N ALA A 584 -4.38 -26.33 -6.13
CA ALA A 584 -3.76 -25.06 -6.53
C ALA A 584 -2.74 -24.57 -5.50
N THR A 585 -1.83 -23.71 -5.93
CA THR A 585 -0.95 -22.95 -5.04
C THR A 585 -1.09 -21.47 -5.28
N MET A 586 -0.78 -20.71 -4.24
CA MET A 586 -0.62 -19.27 -4.25
C MET A 586 0.59 -18.94 -3.38
N CYS A 587 1.60 -18.29 -3.97
CA CYS A 587 2.86 -17.99 -3.29
C CYS A 587 3.13 -16.48 -3.27
N SER A 588 3.17 -15.89 -2.07
CA SER A 588 3.42 -14.45 -1.87
C SER A 588 2.46 -13.56 -2.69
N LEU A 589 1.19 -13.89 -2.69
CA LEU A 589 0.16 -13.18 -3.46
C LEU A 589 -1.06 -12.81 -2.61
N TYR A 590 -1.41 -13.61 -1.59
CA TYR A 590 -2.66 -13.42 -0.89
C TYR A 590 -2.73 -12.11 -0.10
N HIS A 591 -1.58 -11.63 0.40
CA HIS A 591 -1.50 -10.31 1.04
C HIS A 591 -1.92 -9.17 0.07
N ILE A 592 -1.66 -9.31 -1.23
CA ILE A 592 -2.12 -8.36 -2.25
C ILE A 592 -3.63 -8.49 -2.42
N ILE A 593 -4.12 -9.72 -2.63
CA ILE A 593 -5.56 -9.99 -2.82
C ILE A 593 -6.37 -9.54 -1.59
N TYR A 594 -5.85 -9.79 -0.40
CA TYR A 594 -6.52 -9.35 0.83
C TYR A 594 -6.63 -7.84 0.94
N ALA A 595 -5.65 -7.11 0.41
CA ALA A 595 -5.60 -5.65 0.41
C ALA A 595 -6.45 -5.00 -0.70
N GLU A 596 -6.98 -5.77 -1.66
CA GLU A 596 -7.86 -5.27 -2.71
C GLU A 596 -9.23 -4.82 -2.18
N ALA A 597 -9.99 -4.15 -3.03
CA ALA A 597 -11.38 -3.78 -2.76
C ALA A 597 -12.21 -5.01 -2.33
N GLU A 598 -13.07 -4.85 -1.35
CA GLU A 598 -13.88 -5.94 -0.82
C GLU A 598 -14.62 -6.69 -1.94
N GLU A 599 -15.20 -5.96 -2.90
CA GLU A 599 -15.91 -6.54 -4.02
C GLU A 599 -15.00 -7.37 -4.94
N GLU A 600 -13.81 -6.87 -5.25
CA GLU A 600 -12.84 -7.56 -6.11
C GLU A 600 -12.27 -8.79 -5.41
N ARG A 601 -11.93 -8.64 -4.13
CA ARG A 601 -11.46 -9.74 -3.30
C ARG A 601 -12.51 -10.83 -3.17
N ASP A 602 -13.77 -10.48 -2.87
CA ASP A 602 -14.87 -11.42 -2.76
C ASP A 602 -15.12 -12.16 -4.06
N ALA A 603 -15.11 -11.43 -5.19
CA ALA A 603 -15.26 -12.02 -6.50
C ALA A 603 -14.11 -13.01 -6.80
N PHE A 604 -12.86 -12.62 -6.52
CA PHE A 604 -11.71 -13.47 -6.76
C PHE A 604 -11.72 -14.74 -5.91
N VAL A 605 -11.94 -14.62 -4.59
CA VAL A 605 -11.92 -15.78 -3.68
C VAL A 605 -13.10 -16.71 -3.94
N THR A 606 -14.28 -16.15 -4.28
CA THR A 606 -15.46 -16.94 -4.71
C THR A 606 -15.15 -17.71 -5.98
N ASP A 607 -14.53 -17.07 -6.98
CA ASP A 607 -14.18 -17.72 -8.24
C ASP A 607 -13.10 -18.79 -8.03
N MET A 608 -12.10 -18.52 -7.21
CA MET A 608 -11.10 -19.51 -6.81
C MET A 608 -11.72 -20.73 -6.15
N ALA A 609 -12.64 -20.52 -5.19
CA ALA A 609 -13.38 -21.61 -4.56
C ALA A 609 -14.22 -22.41 -5.57
N ARG A 610 -14.85 -21.73 -6.53
CA ARG A 610 -15.61 -22.37 -7.62
C ARG A 610 -14.72 -23.20 -8.53
N THR A 611 -13.52 -22.75 -8.78
CA THR A 611 -12.59 -23.33 -9.77
C THR A 611 -11.86 -24.55 -9.22
N ILE A 612 -11.49 -24.54 -7.94
CA ILE A 612 -10.89 -25.72 -7.27
C ILE A 612 -12.02 -26.72 -6.97
N LYS A 613 -11.82 -28.01 -7.34
CA LYS A 613 -12.78 -29.08 -7.09
C LYS A 613 -13.13 -29.19 -5.61
N LYS A 614 -14.34 -29.63 -5.30
CA LYS A 614 -14.70 -30.02 -3.93
C LYS A 614 -13.76 -31.14 -3.44
N GLY A 615 -13.19 -30.96 -2.25
CA GLY A 615 -12.14 -31.82 -1.71
C GLY A 615 -10.73 -31.51 -2.22
N GLY A 616 -10.60 -30.65 -3.23
CA GLY A 616 -9.30 -30.20 -3.76
C GLY A 616 -8.54 -29.34 -2.74
N LEU A 617 -7.22 -29.29 -2.89
CA LEU A 617 -6.34 -28.61 -1.94
C LEU A 617 -5.85 -27.26 -2.48
N LEU A 618 -5.82 -26.25 -1.61
CA LEU A 618 -5.16 -24.98 -1.84
C LEU A 618 -3.94 -24.89 -0.91
N TYR A 619 -2.76 -24.76 -1.50
CA TYR A 619 -1.49 -24.53 -0.80
C TYR A 619 -1.19 -23.02 -0.85
N LEU A 620 -1.34 -22.34 0.27
CA LEU A 620 -1.15 -20.90 0.37
C LEU A 620 0.11 -20.61 1.18
N MET A 621 1.14 -20.07 0.51
CA MET A 621 2.36 -19.57 1.14
C MET A 621 2.33 -18.06 1.14
N ASP A 622 2.52 -17.45 2.31
CA ASP A 622 2.64 -15.99 2.40
C ASP A 622 3.57 -15.57 3.54
N ASN A 623 3.81 -14.27 3.59
CA ASN A 623 4.66 -13.69 4.61
C ASN A 623 3.88 -13.48 5.91
N SER A 624 4.54 -13.76 7.02
CA SER A 624 4.03 -13.60 8.37
C SER A 624 4.49 -12.28 8.97
N PRO A 625 3.67 -11.61 9.79
CA PRO A 625 4.19 -10.57 10.68
C PRO A 625 5.27 -11.16 11.58
N VAL A 626 6.35 -10.41 11.78
CA VAL A 626 7.44 -10.79 12.70
C VAL A 626 7.64 -9.70 13.74
N THR A 627 7.98 -10.12 14.97
CA THR A 627 8.34 -9.21 16.05
C THR A 627 9.85 -8.99 16.06
N GLY A 628 10.28 -7.78 16.33
CA GLY A 628 11.70 -7.45 16.49
C GLY A 628 12.34 -6.94 15.21
N ASN A 629 13.60 -7.31 15.02
CA ASN A 629 14.41 -6.82 13.90
C ASN A 629 13.93 -7.38 12.57
N THR A 630 14.12 -6.59 11.53
CA THR A 630 13.88 -6.97 10.15
C THR A 630 14.74 -8.16 9.78
N LEU A 631 14.15 -9.14 9.13
CA LEU A 631 14.88 -10.31 8.63
C LEU A 631 15.53 -9.99 7.28
N PRO A 632 16.64 -10.67 6.92
CA PRO A 632 17.34 -10.43 5.66
C PRO A 632 16.46 -10.55 4.39
N TYR A 633 15.36 -11.28 4.47
CA TYR A 633 14.34 -11.31 3.45
C TYR A 633 12.96 -11.24 4.10
N HIS A 634 12.32 -10.11 3.91
CA HIS A 634 10.92 -9.94 4.29
C HIS A 634 10.25 -8.94 3.33
N SER A 635 8.95 -9.08 3.16
CA SER A 635 8.15 -8.30 2.23
C SER A 635 6.81 -7.92 2.88
N ASN A 636 5.86 -7.45 2.09
CA ASN A 636 4.50 -7.29 2.54
C ASN A 636 3.97 -8.59 3.14
N TYR A 637 3.19 -8.49 4.20
CA TYR A 637 2.76 -9.62 4.99
C TYR A 637 1.29 -9.52 5.38
N ILE A 638 0.72 -10.66 5.72
CA ILE A 638 -0.62 -10.79 6.29
C ILE A 638 -0.60 -11.81 7.43
N ALA A 639 -1.26 -11.49 8.54
CA ALA A 639 -1.44 -12.45 9.62
C ALA A 639 -2.25 -13.66 9.14
N LYS A 640 -1.77 -14.87 9.43
CA LYS A 640 -2.42 -16.12 9.01
C LYS A 640 -3.86 -16.23 9.49
N GLU A 641 -4.17 -15.67 10.65
CA GLU A 641 -5.50 -15.67 11.24
C GLU A 641 -6.53 -14.94 10.35
N LEU A 642 -6.12 -13.85 9.68
CA LEU A 642 -6.93 -13.15 8.69
C LEU A 642 -7.20 -14.04 7.47
N VAL A 643 -6.16 -14.71 6.97
CA VAL A 643 -6.28 -15.64 5.83
C VAL A 643 -7.20 -16.80 6.18
N ILE A 644 -7.00 -17.41 7.36
CA ILE A 644 -7.82 -18.55 7.82
C ILE A 644 -9.28 -18.13 8.00
N GLY A 645 -9.52 -16.97 8.62
CA GLY A 645 -10.87 -16.45 8.83
C GLY A 645 -11.59 -16.18 7.51
N GLN A 646 -10.94 -15.53 6.58
CA GLN A 646 -11.50 -15.22 5.27
C GLN A 646 -11.77 -16.49 4.44
N LEU A 647 -10.79 -17.36 4.26
CA LEU A 647 -10.97 -18.56 3.44
C LEU A 647 -12.04 -19.51 4.01
N ARG A 648 -12.17 -19.58 5.33
CA ARG A 648 -13.27 -20.33 5.97
C ARG A 648 -14.64 -19.81 5.56
N HIS A 649 -14.80 -18.51 5.42
CA HIS A 649 -16.04 -17.89 4.96
C HIS A 649 -16.44 -18.38 3.56
N TYR A 650 -15.47 -18.66 2.69
CA TYR A 650 -15.71 -19.15 1.32
C TYR A 650 -15.73 -20.69 1.21
N GLY A 651 -15.81 -21.39 2.34
CA GLY A 651 -15.95 -22.85 2.37
C GLY A 651 -14.64 -23.62 2.35
N PHE A 652 -13.51 -22.98 2.62
CA PHE A 652 -12.24 -23.67 2.83
C PHE A 652 -12.03 -24.06 4.28
N THR A 653 -11.55 -25.29 4.50
CA THR A 653 -11.16 -25.79 5.82
C THR A 653 -9.64 -25.89 5.90
N LEU A 654 -9.03 -25.26 6.90
CA LEU A 654 -7.61 -25.44 7.18
C LEU A 654 -7.35 -26.87 7.62
N VAL A 655 -6.44 -27.56 6.91
CA VAL A 655 -6.07 -28.96 7.18
C VAL A 655 -4.64 -29.11 7.70
N ALA A 656 -3.75 -28.16 7.37
CA ALA A 656 -2.39 -28.15 7.92
C ALA A 656 -1.82 -26.73 7.91
N GLU A 657 -0.86 -26.49 8.79
CA GLU A 657 -0.11 -25.25 8.94
C GLU A 657 1.35 -25.58 9.20
N HIS A 658 2.27 -24.90 8.48
CA HIS A 658 3.70 -25.13 8.61
C HIS A 658 4.46 -23.81 8.63
N HIS A 659 5.47 -23.74 9.52
CA HIS A 659 6.39 -22.60 9.66
C HIS A 659 7.82 -23.11 9.67
N PHE A 660 8.54 -22.92 8.57
CA PHE A 660 9.99 -23.21 8.49
C PHE A 660 10.84 -21.98 8.74
N LEU A 661 10.25 -20.81 8.57
CA LEU A 661 10.88 -19.51 8.70
C LEU A 661 9.98 -18.59 9.54
N PRO A 662 10.55 -17.75 10.40
CA PRO A 662 9.74 -16.83 11.20
C PRO A 662 8.86 -15.92 10.37
N GLN A 663 9.34 -15.52 9.18
CA GLN A 663 8.69 -14.57 8.28
C GLN A 663 7.73 -15.21 7.26
N ARG A 664 7.57 -16.53 7.25
CA ARG A 664 6.73 -17.22 6.26
C ARG A 664 5.97 -18.39 6.85
N TYR A 665 4.76 -18.62 6.33
CA TYR A 665 3.95 -19.79 6.61
C TYR A 665 3.49 -20.46 5.33
N LEU A 666 3.15 -21.75 5.44
CA LEU A 666 2.33 -22.49 4.49
C LEU A 666 1.06 -22.92 5.19
N LEU A 667 -0.07 -22.51 4.65
CA LEU A 667 -1.40 -22.99 5.05
C LEU A 667 -1.93 -23.92 3.96
N ILE A 668 -2.42 -25.08 4.35
CA ILE A 668 -3.04 -26.03 3.43
C ILE A 668 -4.53 -26.08 3.74
N PHE A 669 -5.34 -25.72 2.77
CA PHE A 669 -6.79 -25.73 2.89
C PHE A 669 -7.39 -26.80 1.99
N ARG A 670 -8.50 -27.39 2.44
CA ARG A 670 -9.38 -28.22 1.64
C ARG A 670 -10.62 -27.42 1.26
N ASN A 671 -11.01 -27.46 0.00
CA ASN A 671 -12.23 -26.84 -0.48
C ASN A 671 -13.45 -27.71 -0.10
N ASP A 672 -14.15 -27.35 0.96
CA ASP A 672 -15.33 -28.05 1.48
C ASP A 672 -16.66 -27.34 1.13
N ARG A 673 -16.62 -26.40 0.14
CA ARG A 673 -17.83 -25.67 -0.25
C ARG A 673 -19.01 -26.59 -0.46
N GLU A 674 -20.21 -26.17 -0.05
CA GLU A 674 -21.43 -26.86 -0.40
C GLU A 674 -21.64 -26.79 -1.92
N ALA A 675 -22.10 -27.87 -2.52
CA ALA A 675 -22.45 -27.84 -3.93
C ALA A 675 -23.52 -26.78 -4.11
N SER A 676 -23.25 -25.76 -4.94
CA SER A 676 -24.26 -24.78 -5.32
C SER A 676 -25.39 -25.55 -6.01
N HIS A 677 -26.50 -25.77 -5.28
CA HIS A 677 -27.73 -26.17 -5.92
C HIS A 677 -28.09 -25.00 -6.82
N GLY A 678 -27.98 -25.21 -8.15
CA GLY A 678 -28.30 -24.20 -9.14
C GLY A 678 -29.64 -23.55 -8.82
N LYS A 679 -29.61 -22.23 -8.61
CA LYS A 679 -30.78 -21.37 -8.67
C LYS A 679 -30.84 -20.75 -10.04
#